data_9b9b4e15768a717821c190ab2bf5f1e2
#
_entry.id   9b9b4e15768a717821c190ab2bf5f1e2
#
_cell.length_a   1.000
_cell.length_b   1.000
_cell.length_c   1.000
_cell.angle_alpha   90.00
_cell.angle_beta   90.00
_cell.angle_gamma   90.00
#
_symmetry.space_group_name_H-M   'P 1'
#
loop_
_entity.id
_entity.type
_entity.pdbx_description
1 polymer ?
#
loop_
_entity_poly.entity_id
_entity_poly.type
_entity_poly.pdbx_seq_one_letter_code
_entity_poly.pdbx_strand_id
1 'polypeptide(L)'
;METRHPLTIPAAIVLGTAVVATALPLPSSTPATATGTAHVTRAYTDKSTHEPGKQATITAEASTGGTVHFSVSHLGVEIESGDATVTNGKATWTYTTPSENNQGYLVTATGGDGTHAETAIDASTSWMRFPRMGYLSHFKPTAPDGLADNATYEPYLFHAPSDYVTKLSQDYHLNAFQFYDWQYRHEQPVAKGDLKNEWPLWYRDTYASAATINTYVTKADEVGAASLAYSMAYAVNDGYDTSAIKEDWILREDNGSYWQRDFGSQWWVQLPPNTPEPQNHMTMMNVNNKGWRDYITGQYVNQKDEFKFTGTHIDTLGQTVKKDASGNKLNLTEGLSALVNETAEQTKGAVGINLPDGAGNDKVIPSSSTYLYTELWDNNETNAQVASYLQGVRATGTKKPMVVTAYANDYDPTTRYWDAAAKEYRHPEITADNGVRIEAESDQARVSGDVTITSGDPTASGGSYASGISKDGDAVTFTVDAGQGGTFTFSPRYSSPQADGANHQVMIDMGKKGQQKLLKYVTFNKTESASDWREDISINVELTPGTHTISFPIDKYEKYAPVNIDCITFREFNADSVKLADAAFAANGAHHLELGDYGRMLDNQFFAESGRGLSPDLQAWMKNYYNISTAYENLLFGDNLTRKERQVEVSTNGVGLPTSTDGAANTIWANTMTSNAGTALHLINLRTNDNEGNDEYWRNAAKPILAFDNTSVTYHLEDGEAIPGSIFAVSPDDDGGRPTPLNFTTGTDEQGRTTITFNVGRLASWDMVVFSPTKVADRAVLAPQAVDTSNNAATTDADDSGLVPATIVGQLRNGLGQCLTSQDPKGSNGTPVWNSNCSGSSAAQTVIYEGDGHIRIGDRCVDVLGGYTKEGTVAHMWTCYPALESQMWDLNENGQLENRASGLCLTIPDDTTRDATQAVISQCSDTSKSQRWTLTDTSGQ
;
A
#
# COMPACT_ATOMS: atom_id res chain seq x y z
N MET A 1 -47.07 49.68 -13.50
CA MET A 1 -47.82 49.57 -12.25
C MET A 1 -47.25 48.40 -11.48
N GLU A 2 -46.54 48.50 -10.42
CA GLU A 2 -46.17 49.54 -9.47
C GLU A 2 -44.76 49.29 -8.98
N THR A 3 -44.00 50.34 -8.88
CA THR A 3 -42.71 50.49 -8.26
C THR A 3 -42.76 50.30 -6.75
N ARG A 4 -41.76 49.67 -6.13
CA ARG A 4 -41.35 50.02 -4.75
C ARG A 4 -39.83 49.92 -4.57
N HIS A 5 -39.29 51.04 -4.08
CA HIS A 5 -37.91 51.39 -3.79
C HIS A 5 -37.35 50.73 -2.51
N PRO A 6 -36.03 50.72 -2.34
CA PRO A 6 -35.36 50.14 -1.16
C PRO A 6 -35.30 51.09 0.02
N LEU A 7 -35.40 50.58 1.22
CA LEU A 7 -35.22 51.32 2.49
C LEU A 7 -33.73 51.26 2.92
N THR A 8 -33.11 52.41 2.95
CA THR A 8 -31.87 52.71 3.64
C THR A 8 -32.11 52.97 5.13
N ILE A 9 -31.28 52.43 6.02
CA ILE A 9 -31.24 52.75 7.45
C ILE A 9 -29.89 53.44 7.74
N PRO A 10 -29.86 54.55 8.46
CA PRO A 10 -28.63 55.31 8.68
C PRO A 10 -27.83 54.82 9.90
N ALA A 11 -26.51 54.98 9.81
CA ALA A 11 -25.57 54.77 10.88
C ALA A 11 -25.71 55.81 11.99
N ALA A 12 -25.86 55.36 13.24
CA ALA A 12 -25.74 56.19 14.42
C ALA A 12 -24.33 56.08 15.02
N ILE A 13 -23.66 57.23 15.08
CA ILE A 13 -22.39 57.39 15.79
C ILE A 13 -22.71 57.58 17.28
N VAL A 14 -22.20 56.75 18.17
CA VAL A 14 -22.20 56.97 19.61
C VAL A 14 -20.78 57.20 20.07
N LEU A 15 -20.48 58.42 20.50
CA LEU A 15 -19.29 58.77 21.28
C LEU A 15 -19.48 58.21 22.70
N GLY A 16 -18.66 57.30 23.13
CA GLY A 16 -18.57 56.80 24.51
C GLY A 16 -17.24 57.13 25.15
N THR A 17 -17.25 57.85 26.20
CA THR A 17 -16.16 58.32 27.06
C THR A 17 -15.28 57.15 27.57
N ALA A 18 -13.96 57.32 27.45
CA ALA A 18 -12.95 56.41 28.00
C ALA A 18 -12.94 56.45 29.53
N VAL A 19 -13.24 55.31 30.16
CA VAL A 19 -12.91 55.06 31.57
C VAL A 19 -11.62 54.24 31.59
N VAL A 20 -10.57 54.87 32.13
CA VAL A 20 -9.29 54.16 32.38
C VAL A 20 -9.49 53.23 33.57
N ALA A 21 -9.67 51.96 33.33
CA ALA A 21 -9.57 50.90 34.33
C ALA A 21 -8.13 50.39 34.39
N THR A 22 -7.46 50.67 35.50
CA THR A 22 -6.17 50.04 35.82
C THR A 22 -6.35 48.52 35.96
N ALA A 23 -5.90 47.77 34.98
CA ALA A 23 -5.82 46.33 35.07
C ALA A 23 -4.70 45.89 36.03
N LEU A 24 -5.09 45.21 37.07
CA LEU A 24 -4.19 44.38 37.87
C LEU A 24 -3.59 43.29 36.97
N PRO A 25 -2.32 42.95 37.07
CA PRO A 25 -1.73 41.87 36.29
C PRO A 25 -2.40 40.54 36.69
N LEU A 26 -3.04 39.88 35.75
CA LEU A 26 -3.37 38.47 35.86
C LEU A 26 -2.08 37.67 35.99
N PRO A 27 -2.03 36.66 36.86
CA PRO A 27 -0.87 35.79 36.91
C PRO A 27 -0.65 35.14 35.56
N SER A 28 0.54 35.28 35.01
CA SER A 28 1.01 34.52 33.85
C SER A 28 0.80 33.06 34.16
N SER A 29 -0.16 32.41 33.47
CA SER A 29 -0.19 30.97 33.41
C SER A 29 1.07 30.52 32.68
N THR A 30 2.08 30.07 33.41
CA THR A 30 3.10 29.20 32.87
C THR A 30 2.36 28.06 32.14
N PRO A 31 2.73 27.74 30.90
CA PRO A 31 2.20 26.55 30.27
C PRO A 31 2.46 25.37 31.20
N ALA A 32 1.42 24.59 31.52
CA ALA A 32 1.60 23.35 32.23
C ALA A 32 2.63 22.52 31.43
N THR A 33 3.76 22.25 32.02
CA THR A 33 4.72 21.29 31.50
C THR A 33 3.95 19.96 31.39
N ALA A 34 3.75 19.49 30.17
CA ALA A 34 3.16 18.19 29.90
C ALA A 34 4.04 17.13 30.57
N THR A 35 3.51 16.42 31.55
CA THR A 35 4.22 15.41 32.33
C THR A 35 4.02 14.02 31.74
N GLY A 36 4.02 13.88 30.43
CA GLY A 36 3.94 12.61 29.70
C GLY A 36 5.13 12.44 28.78
N THR A 37 5.49 11.20 28.52
CA THR A 37 6.48 10.85 27.50
C THR A 37 5.76 10.69 26.17
N ALA A 38 6.24 11.33 25.11
CA ALA A 38 5.63 11.22 23.78
C ALA A 38 5.88 9.82 23.22
N HIS A 39 4.82 9.13 22.77
CA HIS A 39 4.88 7.89 22.02
C HIS A 39 4.48 8.20 20.57
N VAL A 40 5.41 8.06 19.63
CA VAL A 40 5.22 8.42 18.22
C VAL A 40 4.68 7.21 17.45
N THR A 41 3.61 7.43 16.67
CA THR A 41 2.96 6.37 15.87
C THR A 41 3.01 6.62 14.36
N ARG A 42 3.16 7.87 13.93
CA ARG A 42 3.19 8.22 12.50
C ARG A 42 3.92 9.54 12.29
N ALA A 43 4.65 9.66 11.18
CA ALA A 43 5.21 10.92 10.71
C ALA A 43 4.82 11.16 9.24
N TYR A 44 4.63 12.44 8.88
CA TYR A 44 4.31 12.83 7.51
C TYR A 44 4.65 14.31 7.25
N THR A 45 4.75 14.67 5.97
CA THR A 45 4.96 16.05 5.51
C THR A 45 3.67 16.65 4.96
N ASP A 46 3.58 17.97 4.92
CA ASP A 46 2.41 18.69 4.37
C ASP A 46 2.27 18.51 2.86
N LYS A 47 3.37 18.23 2.14
CA LYS A 47 3.40 18.06 0.69
C LYS A 47 4.27 16.87 0.28
N SER A 48 4.00 16.32 -0.89
CA SER A 48 4.83 15.28 -1.51
C SER A 48 6.05 15.83 -2.24
N THR A 49 6.04 17.13 -2.60
CA THR A 49 7.18 17.83 -3.21
C THR A 49 7.27 19.25 -2.63
N HIS A 50 8.45 19.65 -2.18
CA HIS A 50 8.71 20.96 -1.59
C HIS A 50 9.70 21.75 -2.45
N GLU A 51 9.49 23.05 -2.61
CA GLU A 51 10.46 23.89 -3.28
C GLU A 51 11.75 24.01 -2.47
N PRO A 52 12.95 23.89 -3.09
CA PRO A 52 14.22 24.08 -2.43
C PRO A 52 14.35 25.46 -1.77
N GLY A 53 14.88 25.52 -0.56
CA GLY A 53 15.02 26.75 0.21
C GLY A 53 13.71 27.28 0.80
N LYS A 54 12.63 26.47 0.78
CA LYS A 54 11.32 26.79 1.36
C LYS A 54 11.02 25.95 2.58
N GLN A 55 9.98 26.36 3.29
CA GLN A 55 9.53 25.66 4.48
C GLN A 55 8.72 24.41 4.10
N ALA A 56 9.04 23.31 4.77
CA ALA A 56 8.28 22.09 4.84
C ALA A 56 7.71 21.96 6.26
N THR A 57 6.47 21.54 6.38
CA THR A 57 5.84 21.26 7.67
C THR A 57 5.86 19.75 7.90
N ILE A 58 6.57 19.34 8.95
CA ILE A 58 6.66 17.94 9.36
C ILE A 58 5.79 17.75 10.59
N THR A 59 4.93 16.75 10.56
CA THR A 59 4.02 16.42 11.67
C THR A 59 4.27 14.99 12.12
N ALA A 60 4.43 14.79 13.42
CA ALA A 60 4.35 13.48 14.06
C ALA A 60 3.03 13.36 14.83
N GLU A 61 2.33 12.26 14.65
CA GLU A 61 1.22 11.85 15.51
C GLU A 61 1.81 11.11 16.71
N ALA A 62 1.41 11.53 17.91
CA ALA A 62 1.97 11.00 19.14
C ALA A 62 0.93 11.00 20.26
N SER A 63 1.09 10.09 21.22
CA SER A 63 0.29 10.09 22.44
C SER A 63 0.41 11.42 23.21
N THR A 64 -0.50 11.68 24.11
CA THR A 64 -0.61 12.96 24.80
C THR A 64 0.60 13.26 25.70
N GLY A 65 1.20 14.43 25.50
CA GLY A 65 2.28 14.99 26.34
C GLY A 65 3.67 14.75 25.79
N GLY A 66 4.64 15.44 26.36
CA GLY A 66 6.07 15.31 26.02
C GLY A 66 6.50 16.08 24.78
N THR A 67 7.71 15.75 24.33
CA THR A 67 8.38 16.37 23.19
C THR A 67 8.76 15.30 22.18
N VAL A 68 8.61 15.59 20.89
CA VAL A 68 9.11 14.78 19.78
C VAL A 68 10.37 15.44 19.24
N HIS A 69 11.41 14.68 19.08
CA HIS A 69 12.65 15.09 18.42
C HIS A 69 12.58 14.73 16.95
N PHE A 70 12.85 15.68 16.06
CA PHE A 70 12.92 15.49 14.61
C PHE A 70 14.35 15.60 14.14
N SER A 71 14.80 14.68 13.29
CA SER A 71 16.07 14.80 12.59
C SER A 71 15.86 14.66 11.08
N VAL A 72 16.62 15.40 10.29
CA VAL A 72 16.65 15.34 8.82
C VAL A 72 18.03 14.89 8.39
N SER A 73 18.06 13.85 7.56
CA SER A 73 19.31 13.34 7.00
C SER A 73 19.29 13.29 5.48
N HIS A 74 20.45 13.47 4.86
CA HIS A 74 20.67 13.29 3.43
C HIS A 74 21.73 12.21 3.21
N LEU A 75 21.38 11.18 2.45
CA LEU A 75 22.27 10.04 2.16
C LEU A 75 22.97 9.48 3.42
N GLY A 76 22.19 9.32 4.50
CA GLY A 76 22.67 8.80 5.79
C GLY A 76 23.45 9.78 6.66
N VAL A 77 23.51 11.07 6.31
CA VAL A 77 24.15 12.12 7.13
C VAL A 77 23.08 13.04 7.68
N GLU A 78 22.98 13.15 9.00
CA GLU A 78 22.11 14.16 9.63
C GLU A 78 22.61 15.56 9.29
N ILE A 79 21.69 16.42 8.87
CA ILE A 79 22.00 17.80 8.44
C ILE A 79 21.32 18.84 9.32
N GLU A 80 20.19 18.53 9.93
CA GLU A 80 19.46 19.40 10.86
C GLU A 80 18.55 18.58 11.76
N SER A 81 18.31 19.10 12.98
CA SER A 81 17.35 18.52 13.92
C SER A 81 16.63 19.60 14.72
N GLY A 82 15.50 19.26 15.32
CA GLY A 82 14.68 20.17 16.13
C GLY A 82 13.62 19.44 16.94
N ASP A 83 13.08 20.13 17.93
CA ASP A 83 12.11 19.58 18.87
C ASP A 83 10.76 20.27 18.73
N ALA A 84 9.67 19.52 18.93
CA ALA A 84 8.33 20.08 19.04
C ALA A 84 7.53 19.40 20.15
N THR A 85 6.73 20.20 20.87
CA THR A 85 5.86 19.70 21.94
C THR A 85 4.58 19.12 21.38
N VAL A 86 4.15 17.97 21.90
CA VAL A 86 2.90 17.33 21.51
C VAL A 86 1.71 18.16 22.01
N THR A 87 0.85 18.56 21.09
CA THR A 87 -0.40 19.31 21.36
C THR A 87 -1.53 18.63 20.58
N ASN A 88 -2.59 18.21 21.29
CA ASN A 88 -3.73 17.51 20.68
C ASN A 88 -3.33 16.29 19.86
N GLY A 89 -2.42 15.46 20.37
CA GLY A 89 -1.96 14.24 19.69
C GLY A 89 -1.00 14.46 18.52
N LYS A 90 -0.47 15.68 18.34
CA LYS A 90 0.46 16.00 17.25
C LYS A 90 1.59 16.88 17.72
N ALA A 91 2.80 16.62 17.21
CA ALA A 91 3.95 17.51 17.29
C ALA A 91 4.26 18.00 15.86
N THR A 92 4.40 19.31 15.68
CA THR A 92 4.65 19.88 14.34
C THR A 92 5.93 20.71 14.38
N TRP A 93 6.84 20.41 13.47
CA TRP A 93 8.09 21.13 13.28
C TRP A 93 8.18 21.72 11.88
N THR A 94 8.61 22.97 11.77
CA THR A 94 8.83 23.64 10.48
C THR A 94 10.33 23.60 10.16
N TYR A 95 10.64 22.95 9.05
CA TYR A 95 11.99 22.79 8.53
C TYR A 95 12.17 23.60 7.25
N THR A 96 13.33 24.26 7.06
CA THR A 96 13.66 24.92 5.79
C THR A 96 14.53 24.00 4.96
N THR A 97 14.01 23.51 3.82
CA THR A 97 14.77 22.64 2.93
C THR A 97 16.06 23.33 2.43
N PRO A 98 17.13 22.60 2.20
CA PRO A 98 18.33 23.12 1.53
C PRO A 98 18.00 23.73 0.15
N SER A 99 18.89 24.58 -0.35
CA SER A 99 18.68 25.27 -1.65
C SER A 99 18.96 24.38 -2.86
N GLU A 100 19.58 23.23 -2.65
CA GLU A 100 19.88 22.25 -3.70
C GLU A 100 18.59 21.65 -4.25
N ASN A 101 18.46 21.67 -5.57
CA ASN A 101 17.28 21.16 -6.26
C ASN A 101 17.39 19.65 -6.53
N ASN A 102 16.28 18.96 -6.53
CA ASN A 102 16.14 17.53 -6.80
C ASN A 102 16.94 16.70 -5.79
N GLN A 103 16.65 16.89 -4.51
CA GLN A 103 17.29 16.18 -3.41
C GLN A 103 16.26 15.53 -2.47
N GLY A 104 16.49 14.25 -2.16
CA GLY A 104 15.70 13.51 -1.18
C GLY A 104 16.31 13.57 0.23
N TYR A 105 15.46 13.65 1.24
CA TYR A 105 15.86 13.67 2.65
C TYR A 105 14.98 12.71 3.45
N LEU A 106 15.59 11.95 4.36
CA LEU A 106 14.88 11.17 5.35
C LEU A 106 14.63 12.03 6.58
N VAL A 107 13.42 11.94 7.12
CA VAL A 107 13.03 12.56 8.39
C VAL A 107 12.66 11.47 9.37
N THR A 108 13.27 11.49 10.55
CA THR A 108 12.91 10.64 11.68
C THR A 108 12.30 11.49 12.79
N ALA A 109 11.11 11.13 13.25
CA ALA A 109 10.45 11.71 14.41
C ALA A 109 10.56 10.74 15.58
N THR A 110 11.22 11.12 16.68
CA THR A 110 11.48 10.24 17.83
C THR A 110 10.76 10.76 19.07
N GLY A 111 9.97 9.91 19.70
CA GLY A 111 9.33 10.18 20.99
C GLY A 111 10.29 10.10 22.17
N GLY A 112 9.89 10.67 23.29
CA GLY A 112 10.70 10.62 24.51
C GLY A 112 10.82 9.22 25.13
N ASP A 113 9.99 8.27 24.70
CA ASP A 113 10.04 6.86 25.07
C ASP A 113 10.89 6.00 24.11
N GLY A 114 11.50 6.63 23.09
CA GLY A 114 12.31 5.95 22.09
C GLY A 114 11.53 5.42 20.88
N THR A 115 10.20 5.49 20.87
CA THR A 115 9.41 5.18 19.68
C THR A 115 9.69 6.18 18.56
N HIS A 116 9.66 5.74 17.34
CA HIS A 116 9.94 6.60 16.20
C HIS A 116 9.06 6.28 14.98
N ALA A 117 8.95 7.23 14.08
CA ALA A 117 8.34 7.06 12.78
C ALA A 117 9.09 7.89 11.74
N GLU A 118 9.20 7.35 10.53
CA GLU A 118 9.90 7.95 9.42
C GLU A 118 8.93 8.53 8.40
N THR A 119 9.42 9.57 7.72
CA THR A 119 8.84 10.14 6.50
C THR A 119 9.97 10.70 5.64
N ALA A 120 9.68 11.20 4.45
CA ALA A 120 10.70 11.76 3.57
C ALA A 120 10.30 13.11 2.99
N ILE A 121 11.28 13.87 2.54
CA ILE A 121 11.11 15.14 1.85
C ILE A 121 11.77 15.04 0.48
N ASP A 122 11.03 15.33 -0.57
CA ASP A 122 11.54 15.62 -1.92
C ASP A 122 11.66 17.14 -2.05
N ALA A 123 12.88 17.66 -2.07
CA ALA A 123 13.15 19.08 -2.28
C ALA A 123 13.43 19.36 -3.76
N SER A 124 12.37 19.56 -4.51
CA SER A 124 12.39 19.73 -5.96
C SER A 124 11.51 20.89 -6.42
N THR A 125 11.97 21.61 -7.46
CA THR A 125 11.13 22.62 -8.11
C THR A 125 10.04 22.01 -8.99
N SER A 126 10.10 20.70 -9.20
CA SER A 126 9.15 19.99 -10.06
C SER A 126 9.12 18.49 -9.72
N TRP A 127 7.92 17.93 -9.61
CA TRP A 127 7.68 16.48 -9.48
C TRP A 127 8.28 15.66 -10.64
N MET A 128 8.48 16.30 -11.81
CA MET A 128 8.86 15.63 -13.04
C MET A 128 10.25 14.99 -13.02
N ARG A 129 11.10 15.33 -12.04
CA ARG A 129 12.44 14.72 -11.94
C ARG A 129 12.39 13.33 -11.31
N PHE A 130 11.58 13.17 -10.28
CA PHE A 130 11.38 11.92 -9.54
C PHE A 130 9.88 11.62 -9.41
N PRO A 131 9.22 11.17 -10.50
CA PRO A 131 7.77 11.00 -10.55
C PRO A 131 7.32 9.74 -9.80
N ARG A 132 6.88 9.89 -8.57
CA ARG A 132 6.20 8.83 -7.82
C ARG A 132 4.71 8.90 -8.17
N MET A 133 4.32 8.05 -9.11
CA MET A 133 2.99 8.12 -9.70
C MET A 133 2.03 7.11 -9.06
N GLY A 134 0.80 7.55 -8.88
CA GLY A 134 -0.34 6.69 -8.57
C GLY A 134 -1.50 6.96 -9.53
N TYR A 135 -2.63 6.27 -9.34
CA TYR A 135 -3.81 6.47 -10.16
C TYR A 135 -5.06 6.79 -9.34
N LEU A 136 -6.00 7.49 -9.96
CA LEU A 136 -7.34 7.75 -9.46
C LEU A 136 -8.34 7.21 -10.48
N SER A 137 -9.35 6.48 -10.04
CA SER A 137 -10.29 5.78 -10.93
C SER A 137 -11.76 5.88 -10.51
N HIS A 138 -12.06 6.54 -9.38
CA HIS A 138 -13.41 6.68 -8.85
C HIS A 138 -13.83 8.13 -8.88
N PHE A 139 -14.65 8.47 -9.86
CA PHE A 139 -15.11 9.82 -10.12
C PHE A 139 -16.61 10.01 -9.91
N LYS A 140 -17.30 9.05 -9.28
CA LYS A 140 -18.71 9.14 -8.99
C LYS A 140 -19.06 10.40 -8.20
N PRO A 141 -20.28 10.93 -8.38
CA PRO A 141 -20.79 11.97 -7.49
C PRO A 141 -20.75 11.49 -6.04
N THR A 142 -20.31 12.35 -5.12
CA THR A 142 -20.44 12.08 -3.68
C THR A 142 -21.90 12.21 -3.30
N ALA A 143 -22.44 11.24 -2.56
CA ALA A 143 -23.79 11.30 -2.04
C ALA A 143 -23.94 12.53 -1.12
N PRO A 144 -24.99 13.35 -1.29
CA PRO A 144 -25.34 14.33 -0.27
C PRO A 144 -25.62 13.63 1.06
N ASP A 145 -25.28 14.28 2.19
CA ASP A 145 -25.51 13.74 3.51
C ASP A 145 -26.92 13.17 3.66
N GLY A 146 -27.02 11.87 3.95
CA GLY A 146 -28.25 11.14 4.19
C GLY A 146 -28.94 10.50 2.97
N LEU A 147 -28.39 10.58 1.78
CA LEU A 147 -28.88 9.90 0.59
C LEU A 147 -27.92 8.78 0.16
N ALA A 148 -28.10 7.63 0.75
CA ALA A 148 -27.32 6.44 0.39
C ALA A 148 -28.24 5.48 -0.33
N ASP A 149 -28.63 5.75 -1.60
CA ASP A 149 -29.51 4.75 -2.19
C ASP A 149 -29.60 4.69 -3.68
N ASN A 150 -28.56 4.85 -4.42
CA ASN A 150 -28.64 4.35 -5.79
C ASN A 150 -27.27 4.15 -6.40
N ALA A 151 -27.22 3.40 -7.50
CA ALA A 151 -26.02 3.14 -8.28
C ALA A 151 -25.29 4.40 -8.81
N THR A 152 -25.89 5.58 -8.65
CA THR A 152 -25.36 6.86 -9.12
C THR A 152 -24.37 7.48 -8.13
N TYR A 153 -24.52 7.22 -6.83
CA TYR A 153 -23.67 7.80 -5.80
C TYR A 153 -22.70 6.75 -5.26
N GLU A 154 -21.54 7.18 -4.80
CA GLU A 154 -20.64 6.34 -4.02
C GLU A 154 -21.12 6.37 -2.57
N PRO A 155 -21.88 5.36 -2.10
CA PRO A 155 -22.53 5.43 -0.80
C PRO A 155 -21.58 5.32 0.37
N TYR A 156 -20.32 4.95 0.14
CA TYR A 156 -19.38 4.53 1.17
C TYR A 156 -18.01 5.15 1.06
N LEU A 157 -17.98 6.41 0.74
CA LEU A 157 -16.79 7.18 1.06
C LEU A 157 -16.75 7.32 2.58
N PHE A 158 -16.04 6.43 3.25
CA PHE A 158 -15.60 6.65 4.63
C PHE A 158 -14.73 7.91 4.70
N HIS A 159 -14.11 8.27 3.58
CA HIS A 159 -13.31 9.48 3.39
C HIS A 159 -13.80 10.25 2.17
N ALA A 160 -13.69 11.56 2.22
CA ALA A 160 -13.88 12.40 1.05
C ALA A 160 -12.82 12.04 -0.02
N PRO A 161 -13.09 12.24 -1.33
CA PRO A 161 -12.07 12.03 -2.36
C PRO A 161 -10.73 12.71 -2.07
N SER A 162 -10.76 13.91 -1.47
CA SER A 162 -9.57 14.64 -1.03
C SER A 162 -8.71 13.89 -0.02
N ASP A 163 -9.31 13.02 0.81
CA ASP A 163 -8.58 12.31 1.86
C ASP A 163 -7.71 11.20 1.27
N TYR A 164 -8.16 10.55 0.19
CA TYR A 164 -7.35 9.56 -0.53
C TYR A 164 -6.09 10.19 -1.12
N VAL A 165 -6.20 11.36 -1.79
CA VAL A 165 -5.05 12.09 -2.32
C VAL A 165 -4.11 12.49 -1.17
N THR A 166 -4.66 12.97 -0.07
CA THR A 166 -3.87 13.35 1.11
C THR A 166 -3.11 12.14 1.66
N LYS A 167 -3.79 11.00 1.86
CA LYS A 167 -3.15 9.77 2.35
C LYS A 167 -2.05 9.28 1.41
N LEU A 168 -2.33 9.18 0.11
CA LEU A 168 -1.35 8.75 -0.88
C LEU A 168 -0.11 9.66 -0.92
N SER A 169 -0.29 10.96 -0.76
CA SER A 169 0.81 11.91 -0.72
C SER A 169 1.59 11.86 0.60
N GLN A 170 0.91 11.69 1.74
CA GLN A 170 1.55 11.71 3.06
C GLN A 170 2.20 10.38 3.44
N ASP A 171 1.56 9.25 3.14
CA ASP A 171 2.06 7.93 3.53
C ASP A 171 3.00 7.33 2.48
N TYR A 172 2.79 7.64 1.19
CA TYR A 172 3.56 7.06 0.08
C TYR A 172 4.27 8.10 -0.79
N HIS A 173 4.28 9.37 -0.40
CA HIS A 173 4.96 10.47 -1.12
C HIS A 173 4.61 10.57 -2.61
N LEU A 174 3.42 10.11 -3.02
CA LEU A 174 3.01 10.19 -4.41
C LEU A 174 2.86 11.67 -4.82
N ASN A 175 3.55 12.04 -5.89
CA ASN A 175 3.62 13.42 -6.37
C ASN A 175 3.03 13.63 -7.78
N ALA A 176 2.38 12.60 -8.32
CA ALA A 176 1.61 12.68 -9.56
C ALA A 176 0.50 11.64 -9.58
N PHE A 177 -0.67 12.01 -10.06
CA PHE A 177 -1.84 11.13 -10.15
C PHE A 177 -2.34 11.04 -11.58
N GLN A 178 -2.41 9.84 -12.13
CA GLN A 178 -3.07 9.54 -13.39
C GLN A 178 -4.58 9.37 -13.14
N PHE A 179 -5.38 10.23 -13.76
CA PHE A 179 -6.84 10.13 -13.71
C PHE A 179 -7.29 9.14 -14.76
N TYR A 180 -7.44 7.88 -14.38
CA TYR A 180 -7.66 6.78 -15.30
C TYR A 180 -9.14 6.66 -15.68
N ASP A 181 -9.40 6.68 -17.00
CA ASP A 181 -10.75 6.53 -17.59
C ASP A 181 -11.83 7.48 -17.01
N TRP A 182 -11.44 8.70 -16.70
CA TRP A 182 -12.32 9.76 -16.18
C TRP A 182 -13.24 10.36 -17.25
N GLN A 183 -12.85 10.24 -18.53
CA GLN A 183 -13.40 10.97 -19.66
C GLN A 183 -14.78 10.48 -20.07
N TYR A 184 -15.58 11.40 -20.66
CA TYR A 184 -16.86 11.06 -21.25
C TYR A 184 -16.71 10.13 -22.45
N ARG A 185 -15.80 10.47 -23.37
CA ARG A 185 -15.46 9.69 -24.58
C ARG A 185 -13.99 9.93 -24.92
N HIS A 186 -13.36 9.00 -25.62
CA HIS A 186 -11.95 9.16 -25.97
C HIS A 186 -11.69 10.34 -26.91
N GLU A 187 -12.55 10.52 -27.92
CA GLU A 187 -12.46 11.64 -28.86
C GLU A 187 -13.04 12.95 -28.34
N GLN A 188 -13.78 12.92 -27.25
CA GLN A 188 -14.37 14.09 -26.59
C GLN A 188 -14.35 13.89 -25.07
N PRO A 189 -13.17 14.07 -24.43
CA PRO A 189 -13.02 13.80 -23.00
C PRO A 189 -13.97 14.63 -22.12
N VAL A 190 -14.17 15.90 -22.47
CA VAL A 190 -15.04 16.82 -21.73
C VAL A 190 -16.47 16.70 -22.21
N ALA A 191 -17.37 16.26 -21.32
CA ALA A 191 -18.81 16.21 -21.62
C ALA A 191 -19.41 17.61 -21.80
N LYS A 192 -20.48 17.72 -22.61
CA LYS A 192 -21.12 19.00 -22.96
C LYS A 192 -22.62 18.96 -22.70
N GLY A 193 -23.23 20.15 -22.73
CA GLY A 193 -24.69 20.27 -22.60
C GLY A 193 -25.19 19.82 -21.23
N ASP A 194 -26.20 18.97 -21.22
CA ASP A 194 -26.82 18.46 -19.98
C ASP A 194 -25.91 17.50 -19.21
N LEU A 195 -24.92 16.90 -19.88
CA LEU A 195 -23.95 15.98 -19.30
C LEU A 195 -22.70 16.66 -18.71
N LYS A 196 -22.58 18.00 -18.79
CA LYS A 196 -21.36 18.71 -18.37
C LYS A 196 -20.98 18.56 -16.91
N ASN A 197 -21.92 18.27 -16.03
CA ASN A 197 -21.68 18.10 -14.59
C ASN A 197 -21.47 16.65 -14.20
N GLU A 198 -22.19 15.76 -14.87
CA GLU A 198 -22.14 14.31 -14.62
C GLU A 198 -22.37 13.58 -15.94
N TRP A 199 -21.59 12.55 -16.20
CA TRP A 199 -21.68 11.76 -17.42
C TRP A 199 -21.43 10.28 -17.15
N PRO A 200 -22.05 9.37 -17.94
CA PRO A 200 -21.75 7.95 -17.89
C PRO A 200 -20.34 7.72 -18.43
N LEU A 201 -19.58 6.88 -17.77
CA LEU A 201 -18.29 6.42 -18.29
C LEU A 201 -18.51 5.50 -19.49
N TRP A 202 -17.60 5.58 -20.46
CA TRP A 202 -17.77 4.95 -21.76
C TRP A 202 -17.83 3.42 -21.74
N TYR A 203 -17.30 2.76 -20.73
CA TYR A 203 -17.22 1.30 -20.67
C TYR A 203 -17.64 0.70 -19.32
N ARG A 204 -18.03 1.52 -18.34
CA ARG A 204 -18.39 1.07 -17.00
C ARG A 204 -19.81 1.45 -16.64
N ASP A 205 -20.43 0.60 -15.82
CA ASP A 205 -21.70 0.93 -15.16
C ASP A 205 -21.52 1.95 -14.05
N THR A 206 -21.01 3.09 -14.39
CA THR A 206 -20.77 4.13 -13.42
C THR A 206 -20.77 5.50 -14.09
N TYR A 207 -20.80 6.53 -13.26
CA TYR A 207 -20.79 7.92 -13.67
C TYR A 207 -19.52 8.60 -13.16
N ALA A 208 -19.08 9.63 -13.90
CA ALA A 208 -18.12 10.61 -13.44
C ALA A 208 -18.80 11.92 -13.13
N SER A 209 -18.30 12.62 -12.13
CA SER A 209 -18.76 13.95 -11.70
C SER A 209 -17.64 14.97 -11.88
N ALA A 210 -17.94 16.09 -12.54
CA ALA A 210 -17.04 17.23 -12.65
C ALA A 210 -16.63 17.77 -11.27
N ALA A 211 -17.56 17.76 -10.29
CA ALA A 211 -17.27 18.20 -8.93
C ALA A 211 -16.23 17.31 -8.24
N THR A 212 -16.36 15.99 -8.37
CA THR A 212 -15.42 15.03 -7.80
C THR A 212 -14.03 15.16 -8.45
N ILE A 213 -13.96 15.25 -9.77
CA ILE A 213 -12.71 15.48 -10.49
C ILE A 213 -12.01 16.76 -10.03
N ASN A 214 -12.76 17.88 -9.93
CA ASN A 214 -12.21 19.15 -9.44
C ASN A 214 -11.73 19.05 -7.99
N THR A 215 -12.39 18.27 -7.13
CA THR A 215 -11.95 18.01 -5.76
C THR A 215 -10.59 17.30 -5.76
N TYR A 216 -10.42 16.27 -6.56
CA TYR A 216 -9.14 15.57 -6.71
C TYR A 216 -8.03 16.47 -7.26
N VAL A 217 -8.30 17.23 -8.34
CA VAL A 217 -7.33 18.15 -8.95
C VAL A 217 -6.89 19.22 -7.96
N THR A 218 -7.85 19.83 -7.25
CA THR A 218 -7.56 20.85 -6.23
C THR A 218 -6.70 20.28 -5.10
N LYS A 219 -7.04 19.11 -4.60
CA LYS A 219 -6.29 18.49 -3.53
C LYS A 219 -4.88 18.07 -3.98
N ALA A 220 -4.72 17.55 -5.19
CA ALA A 220 -3.41 17.25 -5.74
C ALA A 220 -2.50 18.50 -5.76
N ASP A 221 -3.03 19.65 -6.22
CA ASP A 221 -2.29 20.93 -6.21
C ASP A 221 -1.92 21.36 -4.78
N GLU A 222 -2.86 21.27 -3.83
CA GLU A 222 -2.62 21.61 -2.41
C GLU A 222 -1.49 20.79 -1.77
N VAL A 223 -1.39 19.51 -2.09
CA VAL A 223 -0.33 18.62 -1.56
C VAL A 223 0.94 18.60 -2.41
N GLY A 224 1.06 19.48 -3.40
CA GLY A 224 2.24 19.59 -4.27
C GLY A 224 2.38 18.43 -5.26
N ALA A 225 1.27 17.79 -5.63
CA ALA A 225 1.22 16.71 -6.61
C ALA A 225 0.59 17.15 -7.94
N ALA A 226 0.99 16.50 -9.03
CA ALA A 226 0.45 16.73 -10.36
C ALA A 226 -0.83 15.92 -10.60
N SER A 227 -1.73 16.45 -11.42
CA SER A 227 -2.90 15.76 -11.96
C SER A 227 -2.74 15.55 -13.48
N LEU A 228 -2.78 14.28 -13.93
CA LEU A 228 -2.56 13.89 -15.31
C LEU A 228 -3.83 13.27 -15.90
N ALA A 229 -4.44 13.94 -16.87
CA ALA A 229 -5.60 13.41 -17.56
C ALA A 229 -5.19 12.21 -18.43
N TYR A 230 -5.75 11.04 -18.19
CA TYR A 230 -5.64 9.89 -19.09
C TYR A 230 -6.38 10.15 -20.39
N SER A 231 -5.80 9.78 -21.50
CA SER A 231 -6.39 9.93 -22.84
C SER A 231 -5.74 8.96 -23.82
N MET A 232 -6.53 8.34 -24.69
CA MET A 232 -6.00 7.47 -25.76
C MET A 232 -5.42 8.30 -26.92
N ALA A 233 -4.28 7.84 -27.47
CA ALA A 233 -3.62 8.48 -28.62
C ALA A 233 -4.48 8.50 -29.90
N TYR A 234 -5.31 7.47 -30.07
CA TYR A 234 -5.95 7.16 -31.35
C TYR A 234 -7.25 6.38 -31.22
N ALA A 235 -8.10 6.67 -30.26
CA ALA A 235 -9.38 6.00 -30.08
C ALA A 235 -10.57 6.94 -30.26
N VAL A 236 -11.62 6.42 -30.90
CA VAL A 236 -12.96 7.02 -30.91
C VAL A 236 -13.97 5.96 -30.51
N ASN A 237 -14.97 6.35 -29.71
CA ASN A 237 -16.05 5.44 -29.30
C ASN A 237 -17.15 5.37 -30.37
N ASP A 238 -17.93 4.28 -30.40
CA ASP A 238 -19.08 4.13 -31.29
C ASP A 238 -20.02 5.34 -31.22
N GLY A 239 -20.62 5.71 -32.36
CA GLY A 239 -21.48 6.89 -32.45
C GLY A 239 -20.74 8.22 -32.38
N TYR A 240 -19.45 8.25 -32.70
CA TYR A 240 -18.68 9.49 -32.83
C TYR A 240 -19.25 10.41 -33.93
N ASP A 241 -19.02 11.71 -33.79
CA ASP A 241 -19.48 12.70 -34.77
C ASP A 241 -18.70 12.59 -36.10
N THR A 242 -19.33 12.00 -37.12
CA THR A 242 -18.74 11.85 -38.47
C THR A 242 -18.57 13.18 -39.22
N SER A 243 -19.15 14.25 -38.74
CA SER A 243 -18.89 15.60 -39.29
C SER A 243 -17.52 16.14 -38.84
N ALA A 244 -17.09 15.77 -37.63
CA ALA A 244 -15.81 16.16 -37.05
C ALA A 244 -14.70 15.12 -37.32
N ILE A 245 -14.99 13.84 -37.18
CA ILE A 245 -14.07 12.71 -37.37
C ILE A 245 -14.20 12.21 -38.82
N LYS A 246 -13.09 12.17 -39.54
CA LYS A 246 -13.10 11.77 -40.96
C LYS A 246 -12.79 10.28 -41.14
N GLU A 247 -13.46 9.63 -42.07
CA GLU A 247 -13.28 8.20 -42.35
C GLU A 247 -11.86 7.87 -42.83
N ASP A 248 -11.19 8.75 -43.55
CA ASP A 248 -9.83 8.60 -44.02
C ASP A 248 -8.77 8.67 -42.90
N TRP A 249 -9.19 9.02 -41.68
CA TRP A 249 -8.33 8.97 -40.48
C TRP A 249 -8.35 7.59 -39.82
N ILE A 250 -9.29 6.69 -40.19
CA ILE A 250 -9.46 5.38 -39.53
C ILE A 250 -8.37 4.42 -40.00
N LEU A 251 -7.72 3.75 -39.04
CA LEU A 251 -6.79 2.66 -39.29
C LEU A 251 -7.51 1.37 -39.74
N ARG A 252 -6.80 0.58 -40.51
CA ARG A 252 -7.30 -0.67 -41.10
C ARG A 252 -6.46 -1.86 -40.68
N GLU A 253 -7.11 -3.00 -40.56
CA GLU A 253 -6.53 -4.32 -40.46
C GLU A 253 -6.00 -4.79 -41.83
N ASP A 254 -5.28 -5.90 -41.85
CA ASP A 254 -4.73 -6.47 -43.09
C ASP A 254 -5.80 -6.86 -44.12
N ASN A 255 -6.96 -7.24 -43.67
CA ASN A 255 -8.13 -7.59 -44.53
C ASN A 255 -8.92 -6.35 -45.01
N GLY A 256 -8.53 -5.12 -44.61
CA GLY A 256 -9.16 -3.87 -44.97
C GLY A 256 -10.33 -3.43 -44.08
N SER A 257 -10.72 -4.22 -43.08
CA SER A 257 -11.70 -3.80 -42.06
C SER A 257 -11.11 -2.71 -41.16
N TYR A 258 -11.97 -1.97 -40.45
CA TYR A 258 -11.49 -1.02 -39.43
C TYR A 258 -10.73 -1.75 -38.34
N TRP A 259 -9.66 -1.14 -37.85
CA TRP A 259 -9.02 -1.63 -36.63
C TRP A 259 -9.86 -1.16 -35.44
N GLN A 260 -10.53 -2.13 -34.81
CA GLN A 260 -11.43 -1.93 -33.68
C GLN A 260 -11.06 -2.84 -32.53
N ARG A 261 -11.38 -2.40 -31.32
CA ARG A 261 -11.38 -3.21 -30.12
C ARG A 261 -12.80 -3.31 -29.61
N ASP A 262 -13.25 -4.55 -29.39
CA ASP A 262 -14.55 -4.87 -28.82
C ASP A 262 -14.33 -5.20 -27.33
N PHE A 263 -15.05 -4.49 -26.48
CA PHE A 263 -15.03 -4.73 -25.03
C PHE A 263 -16.16 -5.64 -24.55
N GLY A 264 -16.95 -6.20 -25.47
CA GLY A 264 -17.99 -7.19 -25.20
C GLY A 264 -19.22 -6.64 -24.50
N SER A 265 -20.30 -7.45 -24.50
CA SER A 265 -21.59 -7.05 -23.93
C SER A 265 -21.66 -7.15 -22.41
N GLN A 266 -20.75 -7.87 -21.79
CA GLN A 266 -20.75 -8.08 -20.33
C GLN A 266 -20.31 -6.85 -19.50
N TRP A 267 -19.83 -5.82 -20.15
CA TRP A 267 -19.45 -4.56 -19.55
C TRP A 267 -20.60 -3.55 -19.43
N TRP A 268 -21.83 -3.97 -19.85
CA TRP A 268 -22.91 -3.05 -20.03
C TRP A 268 -23.88 -3.09 -18.91
N VAL A 269 -24.03 -1.99 -18.35
CA VAL A 269 -25.06 -1.69 -17.41
C VAL A 269 -26.19 -0.92 -18.08
N GLN A 270 -27.36 -1.08 -17.51
CA GLN A 270 -28.54 -0.33 -17.90
C GLN A 270 -28.27 1.15 -17.74
N LEU A 271 -27.98 1.81 -18.84
CA LEU A 271 -27.88 3.26 -18.86
C LEU A 271 -29.26 3.87 -18.57
N PRO A 272 -29.34 5.07 -17.97
CA PRO A 272 -30.60 5.76 -17.79
C PRO A 272 -31.36 5.89 -19.09
N PRO A 273 -32.70 5.94 -19.04
CA PRO A 273 -33.53 6.15 -20.22
C PRO A 273 -33.02 7.36 -21.00
N ASN A 274 -32.81 7.22 -22.29
CA ASN A 274 -32.30 8.20 -23.26
C ASN A 274 -30.79 8.41 -23.28
N THR A 275 -29.99 7.57 -22.59
CA THR A 275 -28.56 7.51 -22.85
C THR A 275 -28.33 6.83 -24.20
N PRO A 276 -27.37 7.27 -25.04
CA PRO A 276 -26.99 6.56 -26.25
C PRO A 276 -26.65 5.10 -25.94
N GLU A 277 -26.92 4.22 -26.89
CA GLU A 277 -26.53 2.81 -26.83
C GLU A 277 -25.09 2.67 -26.28
N PRO A 278 -24.84 1.70 -25.41
CA PRO A 278 -23.49 1.49 -24.85
C PRO A 278 -22.45 1.38 -25.98
N GLN A 279 -21.31 1.96 -25.74
CA GLN A 279 -20.22 2.09 -26.73
C GLN A 279 -19.33 0.84 -26.66
N ASN A 280 -19.64 -0.21 -27.42
CA ASN A 280 -18.93 -1.49 -27.33
C ASN A 280 -17.57 -1.50 -28.02
N HIS A 281 -17.34 -0.57 -28.95
CA HIS A 281 -16.12 -0.57 -29.73
C HIS A 281 -15.35 0.73 -29.57
N MET A 282 -14.03 0.59 -29.55
CA MET A 282 -13.13 1.67 -29.89
C MET A 282 -12.61 1.47 -31.30
N THR A 283 -12.82 2.46 -32.16
CA THR A 283 -12.25 2.49 -33.51
C THR A 283 -10.94 3.28 -33.49
N MET A 284 -9.88 2.72 -34.06
CA MET A 284 -8.53 3.27 -33.95
C MET A 284 -8.23 4.22 -35.11
N MET A 285 -7.62 5.36 -34.77
CA MET A 285 -7.35 6.47 -35.65
C MET A 285 -5.87 6.55 -36.06
N ASN A 286 -5.60 7.01 -37.26
CA ASN A 286 -4.25 7.15 -37.81
C ASN A 286 -3.53 8.36 -37.20
N VAL A 287 -2.71 8.10 -36.18
CA VAL A 287 -1.92 9.14 -35.50
C VAL A 287 -0.86 9.77 -36.42
N ASN A 288 -0.51 9.17 -37.57
CA ASN A 288 0.32 9.82 -38.59
C ASN A 288 -0.45 10.87 -39.38
N ASN A 289 -1.78 10.86 -39.34
CA ASN A 289 -2.61 11.89 -40.01
C ASN A 289 -2.64 13.16 -39.15
N LYS A 290 -2.16 14.27 -39.73
CA LYS A 290 -2.14 15.55 -39.01
C LYS A 290 -3.54 16.04 -38.64
N GLY A 291 -4.56 15.77 -39.45
CA GLY A 291 -5.94 16.18 -39.14
C GLY A 291 -6.46 15.52 -37.87
N TRP A 292 -6.16 14.23 -37.68
CA TRP A 292 -6.47 13.55 -36.42
C TRP A 292 -5.69 14.15 -35.27
N ARG A 293 -4.38 14.35 -35.40
CA ARG A 293 -3.57 14.92 -34.31
C ARG A 293 -4.04 16.32 -33.91
N ASP A 294 -4.34 17.18 -34.88
CA ASP A 294 -4.88 18.54 -34.61
C ASP A 294 -6.21 18.46 -33.84
N TYR A 295 -7.07 17.50 -34.23
CA TYR A 295 -8.35 17.31 -33.57
C TYR A 295 -8.16 16.83 -32.10
N ILE A 296 -7.39 15.76 -31.89
CA ILE A 296 -7.29 15.17 -30.55
C ILE A 296 -6.46 16.05 -29.61
N THR A 297 -5.42 16.74 -30.09
CA THR A 297 -4.66 17.71 -29.30
C THR A 297 -5.54 18.87 -28.86
N GLY A 298 -6.47 19.31 -29.72
CA GLY A 298 -7.48 20.30 -29.35
C GLY A 298 -8.39 19.81 -28.20
N GLN A 299 -8.69 18.51 -28.13
CA GLN A 299 -9.43 17.94 -27.00
C GLN A 299 -8.58 17.90 -25.73
N TYR A 300 -7.27 17.63 -25.83
CA TYR A 300 -6.36 17.69 -24.69
C TYR A 300 -6.20 19.11 -24.13
N VAL A 301 -6.23 20.13 -24.99
CA VAL A 301 -6.31 21.53 -24.54
C VAL A 301 -7.62 21.78 -23.78
N ASN A 302 -8.76 21.33 -24.34
CA ASN A 302 -10.07 21.51 -23.71
C ASN A 302 -10.14 20.88 -22.30
N GLN A 303 -9.65 19.66 -22.12
CA GLN A 303 -9.67 18.99 -20.81
C GLN A 303 -8.81 19.72 -19.78
N LYS A 304 -7.64 20.22 -20.21
CA LYS A 304 -6.76 21.02 -19.36
C LYS A 304 -7.41 22.34 -18.96
N ASP A 305 -8.04 23.02 -19.91
CA ASP A 305 -8.67 24.32 -19.68
C ASP A 305 -9.90 24.20 -18.77
N GLU A 306 -10.68 23.11 -18.89
CA GLU A 306 -11.87 22.86 -18.06
C GLU A 306 -11.49 22.46 -16.64
N PHE A 307 -10.66 21.44 -16.45
CA PHE A 307 -10.38 20.83 -15.16
C PHE A 307 -9.05 21.25 -14.52
N LYS A 308 -8.24 22.07 -15.22
CA LYS A 308 -6.93 22.53 -14.74
C LYS A 308 -5.91 21.40 -14.49
N PHE A 309 -6.04 20.30 -15.20
CA PHE A 309 -5.03 19.24 -15.17
C PHE A 309 -3.63 19.79 -15.41
N THR A 310 -2.66 19.30 -14.65
CA THR A 310 -1.25 19.67 -14.79
C THR A 310 -0.66 19.14 -16.09
N GLY A 311 -1.15 18.01 -16.60
CA GLY A 311 -0.69 17.40 -17.83
C GLY A 311 -1.62 16.35 -18.41
N THR A 312 -1.13 15.67 -19.45
CA THR A 312 -1.85 14.60 -20.14
C THR A 312 -1.00 13.33 -20.14
N HIS A 313 -1.60 12.21 -19.75
CA HIS A 313 -1.07 10.88 -19.95
C HIS A 313 -1.74 10.25 -21.17
N ILE A 314 -0.96 10.01 -22.23
CA ILE A 314 -1.45 9.46 -23.49
C ILE A 314 -1.24 7.95 -23.49
N ASP A 315 -2.30 7.18 -23.71
CA ASP A 315 -2.22 5.74 -23.76
C ASP A 315 -2.21 5.20 -25.19
N THR A 316 -1.57 4.03 -25.38
CA THR A 316 -1.50 3.30 -26.64
C THR A 316 -1.66 1.79 -26.43
N LEU A 317 -1.99 1.08 -27.50
CA LEU A 317 -2.09 -0.38 -27.50
C LEU A 317 -0.79 -1.09 -27.91
N GLY A 318 0.35 -0.39 -27.93
CA GLY A 318 1.66 -0.97 -28.24
C GLY A 318 1.85 -1.40 -29.71
N GLN A 319 0.84 -1.33 -30.54
CA GLN A 319 0.93 -1.74 -31.94
C GLN A 319 1.42 -0.59 -32.82
N THR A 320 2.54 -0.81 -33.50
CA THR A 320 3.23 0.25 -34.26
C THR A 320 3.00 0.17 -35.76
N VAL A 321 2.47 -0.94 -36.28
CA VAL A 321 2.27 -1.14 -37.72
C VAL A 321 0.82 -1.48 -38.05
N LYS A 322 0.18 -0.63 -38.86
CA LYS A 322 -1.20 -0.79 -39.35
C LYS A 322 -1.30 -0.29 -40.78
N LYS A 323 -2.52 -0.30 -41.37
CA LYS A 323 -2.79 0.27 -42.70
C LYS A 323 -3.59 1.55 -42.59
N ASP A 324 -3.37 2.47 -43.52
CA ASP A 324 -4.23 3.63 -43.74
C ASP A 324 -5.51 3.28 -44.51
N ALA A 325 -6.39 4.26 -44.68
CA ALA A 325 -7.62 4.10 -45.44
C ALA A 325 -7.40 3.70 -46.94
N SER A 326 -6.23 3.93 -47.50
CA SER A 326 -5.85 3.50 -48.85
C SER A 326 -5.20 2.12 -48.90
N GLY A 327 -5.01 1.45 -47.76
CA GLY A 327 -4.40 0.15 -47.63
C GLY A 327 -2.87 0.15 -47.56
N ASN A 328 -2.24 1.30 -47.47
CA ASN A 328 -0.76 1.40 -47.32
C ASN A 328 -0.35 1.07 -45.88
N LYS A 329 0.71 0.27 -45.72
CA LYS A 329 1.31 0.02 -44.42
C LYS A 329 1.94 1.28 -43.83
N LEU A 330 1.66 1.56 -42.58
CA LEU A 330 2.15 2.67 -41.82
C LEU A 330 2.93 2.16 -40.59
N ASN A 331 3.99 2.87 -40.22
CA ASN A 331 4.56 2.81 -38.87
C ASN A 331 4.00 4.02 -38.09
N LEU A 332 3.35 3.75 -36.97
CA LEU A 332 2.67 4.76 -36.17
C LEU A 332 3.63 5.56 -35.26
N THR A 333 4.88 5.11 -35.05
CA THR A 333 5.81 5.69 -34.08
C THR A 333 6.15 7.17 -34.36
N GLU A 334 6.27 7.56 -35.64
CA GLU A 334 6.51 8.97 -35.99
C GLU A 334 5.32 9.86 -35.62
N GLY A 335 4.10 9.37 -35.82
CA GLY A 335 2.88 10.06 -35.41
C GLY A 335 2.73 10.18 -33.91
N LEU A 336 3.13 9.14 -33.13
CA LEU A 336 3.14 9.18 -31.67
C LEU A 336 4.09 10.26 -31.16
N SER A 337 5.32 10.30 -31.68
CA SER A 337 6.30 11.36 -31.36
C SER A 337 5.78 12.76 -31.71
N ALA A 338 5.16 12.91 -32.87
CA ALA A 338 4.56 14.20 -33.30
C ALA A 338 3.39 14.60 -32.37
N LEU A 339 2.52 13.64 -31.98
CA LEU A 339 1.43 13.90 -31.05
C LEU A 339 1.93 14.39 -29.70
N VAL A 340 2.97 13.76 -29.15
CA VAL A 340 3.59 14.19 -27.88
C VAL A 340 4.12 15.62 -27.97
N ASN A 341 4.84 15.95 -29.06
CA ASN A 341 5.39 17.27 -29.26
C ASN A 341 4.29 18.34 -29.42
N GLU A 342 3.28 18.07 -30.27
CA GLU A 342 2.13 18.96 -30.49
C GLU A 342 1.32 19.15 -29.20
N THR A 343 1.12 18.08 -28.40
CA THR A 343 0.43 18.17 -27.10
C THR A 343 1.20 19.03 -26.12
N ALA A 344 2.50 18.80 -25.96
CA ALA A 344 3.35 19.62 -25.08
C ALA A 344 3.38 21.09 -25.49
N GLU A 345 3.46 21.36 -26.79
CA GLU A 345 3.45 22.73 -27.33
C GLU A 345 2.12 23.43 -27.06
N GLN A 346 0.99 22.80 -27.32
CA GLN A 346 -0.32 23.44 -27.23
C GLN A 346 -0.83 23.53 -25.81
N THR A 347 -0.67 22.47 -25.00
CA THR A 347 -1.16 22.46 -23.62
C THR A 347 -0.24 23.19 -22.66
N LYS A 348 1.06 23.32 -22.97
CA LYS A 348 2.09 23.80 -22.03
C LYS A 348 2.11 23.01 -20.71
N GLY A 349 1.59 21.78 -20.72
CA GLY A 349 1.53 20.86 -19.58
C GLY A 349 2.54 19.73 -19.71
N ALA A 350 2.66 18.94 -18.67
CA ALA A 350 3.40 17.69 -18.71
C ALA A 350 2.74 16.69 -19.69
N VAL A 351 3.54 15.91 -20.40
CA VAL A 351 3.05 14.89 -21.33
C VAL A 351 3.80 13.59 -21.10
N GLY A 352 3.07 12.55 -20.74
CA GLY A 352 3.55 11.16 -20.74
C GLY A 352 2.88 10.37 -21.85
N ILE A 353 3.50 9.30 -22.29
CA ILE A 353 2.91 8.37 -23.24
C ILE A 353 3.25 6.93 -22.86
N ASN A 354 2.25 6.09 -22.82
CA ASN A 354 2.41 4.65 -22.63
C ASN A 354 2.91 3.98 -23.92
N LEU A 355 4.02 3.30 -23.82
CA LEU A 355 4.61 2.51 -24.90
C LEU A 355 4.81 1.07 -24.40
N PRO A 356 3.80 0.21 -24.48
CA PRO A 356 3.88 -1.16 -23.99
C PRO A 356 5.15 -1.86 -24.50
N ASP A 357 5.93 -2.46 -23.59
CA ASP A 357 7.24 -3.07 -23.84
C ASP A 357 8.23 -2.17 -24.61
N GLY A 358 8.07 -0.85 -24.47
CA GLY A 358 8.93 0.14 -25.14
C GLY A 358 8.72 0.28 -26.64
N ALA A 359 7.56 -0.14 -27.16
CA ALA A 359 7.22 -0.06 -28.58
C ALA A 359 7.23 1.40 -29.09
N GLY A 360 8.26 1.80 -29.82
CA GLY A 360 8.43 3.18 -30.35
C GLY A 360 9.30 4.09 -29.49
N ASN A 361 9.99 3.56 -28.48
CA ASN A 361 10.92 4.32 -27.64
C ASN A 361 11.96 5.12 -28.43
N ASP A 362 12.51 4.58 -29.53
CA ASP A 362 13.51 5.24 -30.38
C ASP A 362 13.02 6.60 -30.92
N LYS A 363 11.71 6.77 -31.09
CA LYS A 363 11.07 8.00 -31.58
C LYS A 363 10.57 8.91 -30.46
N VAL A 364 10.15 8.32 -29.34
CA VAL A 364 9.58 9.08 -28.22
C VAL A 364 10.65 9.59 -27.26
N ILE A 365 11.74 8.85 -27.07
CA ILE A 365 12.86 9.30 -26.21
C ILE A 365 13.33 10.72 -26.59
N PRO A 366 13.55 11.09 -27.86
CA PRO A 366 13.95 12.46 -28.23
C PRO A 366 12.81 13.48 -28.27
N SER A 367 11.54 13.06 -28.08
CA SER A 367 10.38 13.95 -28.11
C SER A 367 10.28 14.85 -26.87
N SER A 368 9.24 15.67 -26.79
CA SER A 368 8.90 16.52 -25.63
C SER A 368 8.21 15.78 -24.48
N SER A 369 8.23 14.44 -24.45
CA SER A 369 7.68 13.70 -23.32
C SER A 369 8.40 14.07 -22.02
N THR A 370 7.64 14.25 -20.95
CA THR A 370 8.15 14.64 -19.62
C THR A 370 8.86 13.48 -18.94
N TYR A 371 8.32 12.30 -19.08
CA TYR A 371 8.82 11.03 -18.55
C TYR A 371 8.62 9.92 -19.60
N LEU A 372 9.31 8.82 -19.45
CA LEU A 372 9.11 7.62 -20.24
C LEU A 372 8.25 6.65 -19.43
N TYR A 373 7.22 6.14 -20.06
CA TYR A 373 6.27 5.24 -19.42
C TYR A 373 6.12 3.98 -20.26
N THR A 374 6.08 2.84 -19.60
CA THR A 374 5.85 1.56 -20.25
C THR A 374 5.04 0.63 -19.36
N GLU A 375 4.11 -0.11 -19.96
CA GLU A 375 3.60 -1.34 -19.39
C GLU A 375 4.56 -2.48 -19.74
N LEU A 376 4.90 -3.31 -18.75
CA LEU A 376 5.75 -4.47 -18.96
C LEU A 376 4.89 -5.67 -19.32
N TRP A 377 5.15 -6.26 -20.48
CA TRP A 377 4.46 -7.42 -21.03
C TRP A 377 5.44 -8.52 -21.44
N ASP A 378 5.06 -9.34 -22.42
CA ASP A 378 5.73 -10.58 -22.85
C ASP A 378 7.23 -10.43 -23.20
N ASN A 379 7.71 -9.22 -23.54
CA ASN A 379 9.12 -8.99 -23.82
C ASN A 379 9.94 -8.63 -22.59
N ASN A 380 9.31 -8.42 -21.45
CA ASN A 380 9.91 -8.01 -20.18
C ASN A 380 9.39 -8.85 -18.99
N GLU A 381 9.34 -10.14 -19.15
CA GLU A 381 8.81 -11.09 -18.16
C GLU A 381 9.82 -11.44 -17.07
N THR A 382 11.14 -11.45 -17.40
CA THR A 382 12.17 -11.80 -16.42
C THR A 382 12.85 -10.58 -15.83
N ASN A 383 13.40 -10.73 -14.63
CA ASN A 383 14.25 -9.72 -13.98
C ASN A 383 15.38 -9.25 -14.89
N ALA A 384 16.05 -10.18 -15.60
CA ALA A 384 17.11 -9.88 -16.55
C ALA A 384 16.63 -9.08 -17.77
N GLN A 385 15.45 -9.38 -18.31
CA GLN A 385 14.84 -8.64 -19.41
C GLN A 385 14.50 -7.22 -18.98
N VAL A 386 13.87 -7.03 -17.82
CA VAL A 386 13.56 -5.71 -17.25
C VAL A 386 14.84 -4.90 -17.04
N ALA A 387 15.85 -5.48 -16.40
CA ALA A 387 17.12 -4.81 -16.18
C ALA A 387 17.78 -4.40 -17.51
N SER A 388 17.79 -5.29 -18.51
CA SER A 388 18.34 -5.04 -19.85
C SER A 388 17.56 -3.92 -20.57
N TYR A 389 16.23 -3.94 -20.53
CA TYR A 389 15.36 -2.91 -21.09
C TYR A 389 15.67 -1.53 -20.51
N LEU A 390 15.66 -1.43 -19.17
CA LEU A 390 15.91 -0.18 -18.47
C LEU A 390 17.32 0.38 -18.75
N GLN A 391 18.33 -0.48 -18.80
CA GLN A 391 19.69 -0.10 -19.16
C GLN A 391 19.80 0.32 -20.62
N GLY A 392 19.12 -0.37 -21.54
CA GLY A 392 19.07 -0.02 -22.96
C GLY A 392 18.50 1.39 -23.17
N VAL A 393 17.43 1.73 -22.46
CA VAL A 393 16.88 3.10 -22.50
C VAL A 393 17.89 4.12 -21.97
N ARG A 394 18.55 3.86 -20.84
CA ARG A 394 19.58 4.76 -20.28
C ARG A 394 20.78 4.93 -21.20
N ALA A 395 21.19 3.87 -21.90
CA ALA A 395 22.31 3.91 -22.86
C ALA A 395 22.08 4.89 -24.02
N THR A 396 20.84 5.32 -24.27
CA THR A 396 20.54 6.42 -25.23
C THR A 396 21.01 7.79 -24.74
N GLY A 397 21.42 7.91 -23.48
CA GLY A 397 21.82 9.16 -22.83
C GLY A 397 20.65 10.03 -22.38
N THR A 398 19.42 9.50 -22.39
CA THR A 398 18.25 10.24 -21.89
C THR A 398 18.36 10.48 -20.39
N LYS A 399 17.91 11.67 -19.96
CA LYS A 399 17.76 12.04 -18.55
C LYS A 399 16.32 11.98 -18.08
N LYS A 400 15.41 11.54 -18.94
CA LYS A 400 14.01 11.39 -18.56
C LYS A 400 13.86 10.29 -17.53
N PRO A 401 13.07 10.50 -16.49
CA PRO A 401 12.75 9.46 -15.53
C PRO A 401 11.93 8.36 -16.20
N MET A 402 12.06 7.15 -15.67
CA MET A 402 11.38 5.97 -16.18
C MET A 402 10.33 5.53 -15.18
N VAL A 403 9.11 5.38 -15.66
CA VAL A 403 7.97 4.87 -14.91
C VAL A 403 7.52 3.57 -15.56
N VAL A 404 7.46 2.53 -14.79
CA VAL A 404 6.91 1.24 -15.22
C VAL A 404 5.53 1.04 -14.60
N THR A 405 4.65 0.42 -15.35
CA THR A 405 3.40 -0.14 -14.87
C THR A 405 3.50 -1.65 -15.03
N ALA A 406 3.32 -2.33 -13.95
CA ALA A 406 3.49 -3.78 -13.89
C ALA A 406 2.39 -4.38 -13.02
N TYR A 407 1.86 -5.50 -13.47
CA TYR A 407 0.79 -6.22 -12.79
C TYR A 407 1.42 -7.42 -12.10
N ALA A 408 2.04 -7.16 -10.94
CA ALA A 408 2.59 -8.20 -10.11
C ALA A 408 1.46 -8.81 -9.28
N ASN A 409 1.38 -10.11 -9.15
CA ASN A 409 0.52 -10.76 -8.17
C ASN A 409 -0.74 -11.43 -8.64
N ASP A 410 -0.58 -12.32 -9.54
CA ASP A 410 -1.68 -13.15 -9.98
C ASP A 410 -1.98 -14.28 -9.00
N TYR A 411 -2.66 -13.98 -7.88
CA TYR A 411 -3.31 -14.99 -7.06
C TYR A 411 -4.81 -15.10 -7.30
N ASP A 412 -5.37 -14.27 -8.17
CA ASP A 412 -6.76 -14.40 -8.56
C ASP A 412 -6.90 -15.62 -9.48
N PRO A 413 -7.83 -16.55 -9.23
CA PRO A 413 -8.08 -17.69 -10.13
C PRO A 413 -8.55 -17.23 -11.52
N THR A 414 -8.97 -15.98 -11.69
CA THR A 414 -9.32 -15.40 -12.98
C THR A 414 -8.12 -14.78 -13.69
N THR A 415 -7.03 -14.54 -13.00
CA THR A 415 -5.80 -14.00 -13.55
C THR A 415 -4.82 -15.14 -13.89
N ARG A 416 -4.05 -14.97 -14.95
CA ARG A 416 -3.07 -15.97 -15.40
C ARG A 416 -1.67 -15.56 -14.99
N TYR A 417 -0.91 -16.48 -14.48
CA TYR A 417 0.53 -16.31 -14.32
C TYR A 417 1.29 -17.13 -15.39
N TRP A 418 2.50 -16.70 -15.70
CA TRP A 418 3.37 -17.43 -16.63
C TRP A 418 4.03 -18.60 -15.90
N ASP A 419 3.72 -19.85 -16.33
CA ASP A 419 4.44 -21.03 -15.87
C ASP A 419 5.65 -21.27 -16.76
N ALA A 420 6.83 -20.90 -16.28
CA ALA A 420 8.08 -21.01 -17.02
C ALA A 420 8.45 -22.47 -17.37
N ALA A 421 8.08 -23.43 -16.53
CA ALA A 421 8.36 -24.84 -16.77
C ALA A 421 7.47 -25.42 -17.87
N ALA A 422 6.19 -25.06 -17.84
CA ALA A 422 5.21 -25.47 -18.85
C ALA A 422 5.23 -24.58 -20.10
N LYS A 423 5.83 -23.38 -20.02
CA LYS A 423 5.82 -22.32 -21.05
C LYS A 423 4.41 -21.97 -21.52
N GLU A 424 3.52 -21.82 -20.58
CA GLU A 424 2.12 -21.46 -20.81
C GLU A 424 1.59 -20.59 -19.68
N TYR A 425 0.54 -19.81 -19.95
CA TYR A 425 -0.19 -19.10 -18.91
C TYR A 425 -1.12 -20.04 -18.17
N ARG A 426 -1.02 -20.08 -16.87
CA ARG A 426 -1.86 -20.85 -15.96
C ARG A 426 -2.60 -19.93 -14.99
N HIS A 427 -3.72 -20.43 -14.50
CA HIS A 427 -4.43 -19.80 -13.37
C HIS A 427 -3.94 -20.44 -12.07
N PRO A 428 -3.67 -19.64 -11.02
CA PRO A 428 -3.32 -20.18 -9.72
C PRO A 428 -4.53 -20.94 -9.15
N GLU A 429 -4.26 -22.06 -8.49
CA GLU A 429 -5.29 -22.71 -7.67
C GLU A 429 -5.51 -21.86 -6.41
N ILE A 430 -6.79 -21.55 -6.12
CA ILE A 430 -7.14 -20.93 -4.84
C ILE A 430 -7.03 -22.01 -3.78
N THR A 431 -6.03 -21.89 -2.94
CA THR A 431 -5.89 -22.73 -1.75
C THR A 431 -6.40 -21.97 -0.52
N ALA A 432 -6.75 -22.71 0.54
CA ALA A 432 -7.15 -22.13 1.82
C ALA A 432 -6.07 -21.24 2.46
N ASP A 433 -4.84 -21.31 1.95
CA ASP A 433 -3.68 -20.59 2.48
C ASP A 433 -3.54 -19.15 1.90
N ASN A 434 -4.36 -18.75 0.92
CA ASN A 434 -4.23 -17.48 0.18
C ASN A 434 -5.27 -16.43 0.58
N GLY A 435 -5.99 -16.59 1.68
CA GLY A 435 -6.98 -15.63 2.16
C GLY A 435 -7.71 -16.12 3.41
N VAL A 436 -8.30 -15.19 4.15
CA VAL A 436 -9.15 -15.49 5.30
C VAL A 436 -10.54 -15.85 4.79
N ARG A 437 -10.96 -17.09 5.02
CA ARG A 437 -12.28 -17.59 4.65
C ARG A 437 -13.15 -17.73 5.88
N ILE A 438 -14.38 -17.20 5.83
CA ILE A 438 -15.39 -17.33 6.89
C ILE A 438 -16.57 -18.09 6.33
N GLU A 439 -16.78 -19.30 6.80
CA GLU A 439 -17.85 -20.20 6.38
C GLU A 439 -19.21 -19.75 6.94
N ALA A 440 -20.28 -19.94 6.16
CA ALA A 440 -21.64 -19.56 6.58
C ALA A 440 -22.18 -20.40 7.74
N GLU A 441 -21.64 -21.59 7.95
CA GLU A 441 -21.94 -22.48 9.07
C GLU A 441 -21.05 -22.27 10.30
N SER A 442 -20.05 -21.41 10.22
CA SER A 442 -19.13 -21.14 11.34
C SER A 442 -19.82 -20.34 12.45
N ASP A 443 -19.20 -20.30 13.62
CA ASP A 443 -19.63 -19.47 14.74
C ASP A 443 -19.45 -17.96 14.50
N GLN A 444 -18.66 -17.60 13.51
CA GLN A 444 -18.51 -16.21 13.02
C GLN A 444 -19.65 -15.79 12.08
N ALA A 445 -20.54 -16.71 11.70
CA ALA A 445 -21.68 -16.40 10.84
C ALA A 445 -23.01 -16.69 11.54
N ARG A 446 -24.05 -16.00 11.10
CA ARG A 446 -25.42 -16.24 11.55
C ARG A 446 -26.40 -16.05 10.39
N VAL A 447 -27.47 -16.82 10.40
CA VAL A 447 -28.58 -16.69 9.47
C VAL A 447 -29.81 -16.10 10.15
N SER A 448 -30.69 -15.46 9.40
CA SER A 448 -31.96 -14.91 9.86
C SER A 448 -33.07 -15.13 8.81
N GLY A 449 -34.33 -14.89 9.22
CA GLY A 449 -35.48 -15.17 8.38
C GLY A 449 -35.73 -16.66 8.22
N ASP A 450 -36.03 -17.08 6.98
CA ASP A 450 -36.25 -18.48 6.62
C ASP A 450 -34.95 -19.17 6.11
N VAL A 451 -33.81 -18.50 6.20
CA VAL A 451 -32.50 -19.03 5.77
C VAL A 451 -32.08 -20.20 6.67
N THR A 452 -31.60 -21.27 6.07
CA THR A 452 -31.12 -22.46 6.79
C THR A 452 -29.72 -22.85 6.35
N ILE A 453 -28.96 -23.44 7.30
CA ILE A 453 -27.69 -24.07 6.93
C ILE A 453 -27.98 -25.47 6.38
N THR A 454 -27.63 -25.66 5.12
CA THR A 454 -27.75 -26.94 4.39
C THR A 454 -26.40 -27.61 4.39
N SER A 455 -26.35 -28.88 4.85
CA SER A 455 -25.12 -29.66 4.96
C SER A 455 -25.11 -30.87 4.03
N GLY A 456 -23.90 -31.37 3.72
CA GLY A 456 -23.70 -32.59 2.95
C GLY A 456 -23.48 -32.36 1.46
N ASP A 457 -23.20 -31.14 1.04
CA ASP A 457 -22.72 -30.83 -0.31
C ASP A 457 -21.18 -30.88 -0.35
N PRO A 458 -20.58 -31.88 -0.98
CA PRO A 458 -19.12 -32.01 -1.00
C PRO A 458 -18.43 -30.94 -1.88
N THR A 459 -19.20 -30.17 -2.64
CA THR A 459 -18.69 -29.06 -3.47
C THR A 459 -18.71 -27.73 -2.75
N ALA A 460 -19.46 -27.62 -1.62
CA ALA A 460 -19.40 -26.45 -0.74
C ALA A 460 -18.13 -26.47 0.10
N SER A 461 -17.56 -25.32 0.37
CA SER A 461 -16.49 -25.17 1.33
C SER A 461 -16.99 -25.60 2.71
N GLY A 462 -16.23 -26.32 3.49
CA GLY A 462 -16.72 -26.88 4.75
C GLY A 462 -17.87 -27.93 4.63
N GLY A 463 -18.41 -28.14 3.43
CA GLY A 463 -19.48 -29.09 3.14
C GLY A 463 -20.87 -28.62 3.55
N SER A 464 -21.05 -27.34 3.88
CA SER A 464 -22.31 -26.72 4.29
C SER A 464 -22.42 -25.29 3.77
N TYR A 465 -23.62 -24.73 3.68
CA TYR A 465 -23.83 -23.37 3.20
C TYR A 465 -25.16 -22.78 3.68
N ALA A 466 -25.29 -21.47 3.70
CA ALA A 466 -26.55 -20.77 3.93
C ALA A 466 -27.43 -20.81 2.68
N SER A 467 -28.61 -21.40 2.79
CA SER A 467 -29.53 -21.62 1.68
C SER A 467 -30.85 -20.88 1.83
N GLY A 468 -31.42 -20.50 0.69
CA GLY A 468 -32.78 -19.96 0.61
C GLY A 468 -32.90 -18.49 0.92
N ILE A 469 -31.85 -17.70 0.71
CA ILE A 469 -31.88 -16.23 0.86
C ILE A 469 -32.75 -15.67 -0.27
N SER A 470 -34.05 -15.38 0.02
CA SER A 470 -35.04 -15.11 -1.02
C SER A 470 -36.22 -14.21 -0.62
N LYS A 471 -36.35 -13.84 0.65
CA LYS A 471 -37.49 -13.07 1.17
C LYS A 471 -37.08 -11.93 2.06
N ASP A 472 -37.94 -10.94 2.19
CA ASP A 472 -37.77 -9.85 3.16
C ASP A 472 -37.49 -10.42 4.58
N GLY A 473 -36.40 -10.00 5.17
CA GLY A 473 -35.91 -10.47 6.46
C GLY A 473 -34.93 -11.65 6.40
N ASP A 474 -34.75 -12.29 5.26
CA ASP A 474 -33.71 -13.28 5.05
C ASP A 474 -32.36 -12.60 5.02
N ALA A 475 -31.36 -13.15 5.73
CA ALA A 475 -29.98 -12.71 5.61
C ALA A 475 -29.02 -13.81 6.09
N VAL A 476 -27.80 -13.79 5.55
CA VAL A 476 -26.60 -14.32 6.19
C VAL A 476 -25.72 -13.16 6.62
N THR A 477 -25.17 -13.23 7.81
CA THR A 477 -24.35 -12.18 8.40
C THR A 477 -23.05 -12.79 8.91
N PHE A 478 -21.93 -12.28 8.47
CA PHE A 478 -20.59 -12.67 8.89
C PHE A 478 -20.03 -11.64 9.86
N THR A 479 -19.36 -12.10 10.90
CA THR A 479 -18.66 -11.26 11.87
C THR A 479 -17.19 -11.27 11.48
N VAL A 480 -16.63 -10.07 11.27
CA VAL A 480 -15.24 -9.87 10.87
C VAL A 480 -14.53 -8.98 11.88
N ASP A 481 -13.31 -9.34 12.20
CA ASP A 481 -12.44 -8.51 13.02
C ASP A 481 -11.50 -7.75 12.08
N ALA A 482 -11.61 -6.43 12.06
CA ALA A 482 -10.80 -5.57 11.23
C ALA A 482 -9.49 -5.13 11.90
N GLY A 483 -9.18 -5.64 13.10
CA GLY A 483 -7.95 -5.27 13.81
C GLY A 483 -7.80 -3.76 13.94
N GLN A 484 -6.74 -3.20 13.40
CA GLN A 484 -6.49 -1.76 13.32
C GLN A 484 -7.33 -1.02 12.27
N GLY A 485 -8.17 -1.74 11.55
CA GLY A 485 -8.94 -1.18 10.44
C GLY A 485 -8.12 -1.06 9.16
N GLY A 486 -8.77 -0.62 8.11
CA GLY A 486 -8.16 -0.42 6.79
C GLY A 486 -9.11 -0.78 5.66
N THR A 487 -8.55 -0.84 4.46
CA THR A 487 -9.28 -1.25 3.27
C THR A 487 -9.10 -2.76 3.05
N PHE A 488 -10.22 -3.44 2.88
CA PHE A 488 -10.27 -4.89 2.68
C PHE A 488 -11.00 -5.19 1.37
N THR A 489 -10.66 -6.31 0.75
CA THR A 489 -11.41 -6.85 -0.37
C THR A 489 -11.89 -8.24 -0.03
N PHE A 490 -13.16 -8.52 -0.26
CA PHE A 490 -13.71 -9.84 -0.04
C PHE A 490 -14.62 -10.28 -1.21
N SER A 491 -14.74 -11.57 -1.38
CA SER A 491 -15.61 -12.21 -2.39
C SER A 491 -16.58 -13.16 -1.70
N PRO A 492 -17.90 -13.05 -1.97
CA PRO A 492 -18.83 -14.09 -1.57
C PRO A 492 -18.69 -15.30 -2.50
N ARG A 493 -18.64 -16.49 -1.94
CA ARG A 493 -18.82 -17.74 -2.68
C ARG A 493 -20.30 -18.12 -2.68
N TYR A 494 -20.91 -18.15 -3.85
CA TYR A 494 -22.35 -18.24 -3.97
C TYR A 494 -22.80 -19.21 -5.07
N SER A 495 -24.08 -19.66 -4.98
CA SER A 495 -24.79 -20.30 -6.09
C SER A 495 -26.19 -19.72 -6.25
N SER A 496 -26.62 -19.53 -7.48
CA SER A 496 -27.93 -18.90 -7.82
C SER A 496 -28.54 -19.54 -9.05
N PRO A 497 -29.06 -20.80 -8.97
CA PRO A 497 -29.49 -21.54 -10.13
C PRO A 497 -30.81 -21.02 -10.77
N GLN A 498 -31.55 -20.18 -10.04
CA GLN A 498 -32.84 -19.65 -10.46
C GLN A 498 -32.81 -18.20 -10.90
N ALA A 499 -31.66 -17.53 -10.74
CA ALA A 499 -31.53 -16.08 -10.97
C ALA A 499 -31.11 -15.77 -12.41
N ASP A 500 -31.71 -14.72 -12.97
CA ASP A 500 -31.16 -13.96 -14.07
C ASP A 500 -30.87 -12.54 -13.50
N GLY A 501 -29.69 -12.38 -12.83
CA GLY A 501 -29.23 -11.09 -12.36
C GLY A 501 -30.03 -10.47 -11.21
N ALA A 502 -30.20 -11.19 -10.10
CA ALA A 502 -30.81 -10.61 -8.91
C ALA A 502 -29.83 -9.72 -8.14
N ASN A 503 -30.22 -8.49 -7.89
CA ASN A 503 -29.44 -7.56 -7.09
C ASN A 503 -29.73 -7.79 -5.60
N HIS A 504 -28.67 -7.96 -4.82
CA HIS A 504 -28.73 -8.10 -3.36
C HIS A 504 -27.93 -6.99 -2.69
N GLN A 505 -28.41 -6.56 -1.53
CA GLN A 505 -27.70 -5.60 -0.71
C GLN A 505 -26.52 -6.29 0.00
N VAL A 506 -25.42 -5.55 0.14
CA VAL A 506 -24.35 -5.87 1.08
C VAL A 506 -24.30 -4.78 2.14
N MET A 507 -24.54 -5.13 3.39
CA MET A 507 -24.65 -4.20 4.51
C MET A 507 -23.50 -4.38 5.49
N ILE A 508 -22.97 -3.27 5.98
CA ILE A 508 -22.01 -3.26 7.08
C ILE A 508 -22.74 -2.87 8.36
N ASP A 509 -22.40 -3.55 9.45
CA ASP A 509 -22.91 -3.31 10.81
C ASP A 509 -24.45 -3.26 10.91
N MET A 510 -25.10 -4.11 10.13
CA MET A 510 -26.56 -4.25 10.14
C MET A 510 -27.06 -4.57 11.56
N GLY A 511 -28.03 -3.77 12.04
CA GLY A 511 -28.59 -3.90 13.41
C GLY A 511 -27.84 -3.09 14.46
N LYS A 512 -26.70 -2.51 14.19
CA LYS A 512 -26.06 -1.53 15.09
C LYS A 512 -26.65 -0.14 14.84
N LYS A 513 -27.53 0.32 15.71
CA LYS A 513 -28.24 1.58 15.56
C LYS A 513 -27.26 2.76 15.31
N GLY A 514 -27.41 3.42 14.17
CA GLY A 514 -26.59 4.57 13.77
C GLY A 514 -25.22 4.22 13.17
N GLN A 515 -24.90 2.94 13.05
CA GLN A 515 -23.65 2.47 12.42
C GLN A 515 -23.88 1.62 11.17
N GLN A 516 -25.11 1.14 10.99
CA GLN A 516 -25.46 0.35 9.81
C GLN A 516 -25.28 1.16 8.53
N LYS A 517 -24.64 0.57 7.54
CA LYS A 517 -24.41 1.18 6.23
C LYS A 517 -24.65 0.15 5.13
N LEU A 518 -25.35 0.57 4.08
CA LEU A 518 -25.40 -0.19 2.82
C LEU A 518 -24.02 -0.06 2.16
N LEU A 519 -23.30 -1.09 1.87
CA LEU A 519 -22.00 -1.04 1.23
C LEU A 519 -22.15 -1.01 -0.30
N LYS A 520 -22.90 -1.94 -0.84
CA LYS A 520 -23.02 -2.11 -2.29
C LYS A 520 -24.28 -2.92 -2.61
N TYR A 521 -24.79 -2.75 -3.82
CA TYR A 521 -25.64 -3.75 -4.46
C TYR A 521 -24.76 -4.67 -5.29
N VAL A 522 -24.95 -5.97 -5.15
CA VAL A 522 -24.24 -6.99 -5.93
C VAL A 522 -25.24 -7.79 -6.76
N THR A 523 -24.88 -8.09 -7.99
CA THR A 523 -25.65 -8.96 -8.87
C THR A 523 -25.06 -10.35 -8.83
N PHE A 524 -25.82 -11.31 -8.30
CA PHE A 524 -25.44 -12.71 -8.35
C PHE A 524 -25.84 -13.30 -9.70
N ASN A 525 -24.86 -13.69 -10.49
CA ASN A 525 -25.07 -14.28 -11.80
C ASN A 525 -25.68 -15.68 -11.68
N LYS A 526 -26.49 -16.06 -12.69
CA LYS A 526 -27.05 -17.39 -12.72
C LYS A 526 -25.99 -18.46 -12.77
N THR A 527 -26.15 -19.49 -11.93
CA THR A 527 -25.34 -20.70 -11.94
C THR A 527 -26.08 -21.88 -12.55
N GLU A 528 -25.38 -22.94 -12.97
CA GLU A 528 -26.00 -24.09 -13.61
C GLU A 528 -26.80 -24.96 -12.61
N SER A 529 -26.35 -25.00 -11.36
CA SER A 529 -26.98 -25.74 -10.28
C SER A 529 -26.76 -25.09 -8.92
N ALA A 530 -27.38 -25.63 -7.87
CA ALA A 530 -27.13 -25.21 -6.49
C ALA A 530 -25.73 -25.60 -5.96
N SER A 531 -25.07 -26.53 -6.62
CA SER A 531 -23.70 -26.98 -6.32
C SER A 531 -22.67 -26.44 -7.32
N ASP A 532 -23.08 -25.51 -8.19
CA ASP A 532 -22.18 -24.73 -9.07
C ASP A 532 -21.82 -23.42 -8.36
N TRP A 533 -20.70 -23.42 -7.68
CA TRP A 533 -20.24 -22.33 -6.84
C TRP A 533 -19.37 -21.33 -7.61
N ARG A 534 -19.60 -20.04 -7.41
CA ARG A 534 -18.85 -18.93 -8.02
C ARG A 534 -18.29 -17.99 -6.98
N GLU A 535 -17.14 -17.39 -7.27
CA GLU A 535 -16.46 -16.35 -6.51
C GLU A 535 -16.04 -15.19 -7.43
N ASP A 536 -16.88 -14.84 -8.39
CA ASP A 536 -16.63 -13.84 -9.45
C ASP A 536 -17.01 -12.40 -9.05
N ILE A 537 -17.38 -12.17 -7.78
CA ILE A 537 -17.74 -10.86 -7.24
C ILE A 537 -16.67 -10.43 -6.25
N SER A 538 -16.05 -9.28 -6.50
CA SER A 538 -15.14 -8.64 -5.55
C SER A 538 -15.76 -7.38 -4.97
N ILE A 539 -15.64 -7.22 -3.65
CA ILE A 539 -16.24 -6.13 -2.89
C ILE A 539 -15.17 -5.47 -2.02
N ASN A 540 -14.88 -4.22 -2.30
CA ASN A 540 -13.98 -3.43 -1.47
C ASN A 540 -14.77 -2.78 -0.33
N VAL A 541 -14.20 -2.81 0.87
CA VAL A 541 -14.76 -2.20 2.06
C VAL A 541 -13.67 -1.57 2.89
N GLU A 542 -13.93 -0.39 3.41
CA GLU A 542 -13.10 0.24 4.42
C GLU A 542 -13.77 0.02 5.79
N LEU A 543 -13.05 -0.60 6.71
CA LEU A 543 -13.51 -0.91 8.06
C LEU A 543 -12.68 -0.10 9.07
N THR A 544 -13.35 0.46 10.06
CA THR A 544 -12.68 1.08 11.21
C THR A 544 -12.09 -0.01 12.12
N PRO A 545 -11.17 0.34 13.04
CA PRO A 545 -10.67 -0.65 14.00
C PRO A 545 -11.80 -1.36 14.76
N GLY A 546 -11.66 -2.66 14.95
CA GLY A 546 -12.55 -3.51 15.75
C GLY A 546 -13.49 -4.40 14.96
N THR A 547 -14.52 -4.92 15.63
CA THR A 547 -15.41 -5.92 15.06
C THR A 547 -16.56 -5.31 14.26
N HIS A 548 -16.72 -5.79 13.05
CA HIS A 548 -17.79 -5.42 12.13
C HIS A 548 -18.64 -6.63 11.73
N THR A 549 -19.77 -6.36 11.09
CA THR A 549 -20.56 -7.41 10.46
C THR A 549 -20.75 -7.07 8.97
N ILE A 550 -20.61 -8.09 8.13
CA ILE A 550 -20.95 -8.04 6.71
C ILE A 550 -22.18 -8.90 6.50
N SER A 551 -23.24 -8.29 6.00
CA SER A 551 -24.53 -8.97 5.85
C SER A 551 -25.01 -8.92 4.39
N PHE A 552 -25.64 -10.00 3.95
CA PHE A 552 -26.36 -10.09 2.69
C PHE A 552 -27.87 -10.21 2.98
N PRO A 553 -28.53 -9.09 3.30
CA PRO A 553 -29.96 -9.08 3.58
C PRO A 553 -30.77 -8.95 2.29
N ILE A 554 -32.04 -9.30 2.37
CA ILE A 554 -33.04 -9.01 1.36
C ILE A 554 -34.00 -7.93 1.87
N ASP A 555 -34.27 -6.95 1.03
CA ASP A 555 -35.25 -5.88 1.25
C ASP A 555 -36.54 -6.16 0.48
N LYS A 556 -37.67 -5.77 1.04
CA LYS A 556 -39.02 -5.92 0.47
C LYS A 556 -39.24 -5.25 -0.89
N TYR A 557 -38.32 -4.40 -1.34
CA TYR A 557 -38.43 -3.67 -2.61
C TYR A 557 -37.69 -4.31 -3.78
N GLU A 558 -36.95 -5.39 -3.53
CA GLU A 558 -36.10 -6.02 -4.54
C GLU A 558 -36.82 -7.20 -5.21
N LYS A 559 -36.49 -7.48 -6.48
CA LYS A 559 -36.91 -8.72 -7.18
C LYS A 559 -35.88 -9.81 -6.85
N TYR A 560 -36.37 -10.83 -6.19
CA TYR A 560 -35.53 -11.87 -5.62
C TYR A 560 -35.51 -13.13 -6.47
N ALA A 561 -34.28 -13.57 -6.74
CA ALA A 561 -34.03 -14.96 -6.99
C ALA A 561 -33.32 -15.54 -5.78
N PRO A 562 -33.59 -16.77 -5.35
CA PRO A 562 -32.91 -17.40 -4.25
C PRO A 562 -31.43 -17.48 -4.52
N VAL A 563 -30.61 -17.02 -3.55
CA VAL A 563 -29.16 -17.16 -3.54
C VAL A 563 -28.78 -18.04 -2.35
N ASN A 564 -27.82 -18.92 -2.58
CA ASN A 564 -27.11 -19.62 -1.53
C ASN A 564 -25.74 -18.98 -1.35
N ILE A 565 -25.30 -18.78 -0.12
CA ILE A 565 -23.98 -18.27 0.19
C ILE A 565 -23.25 -19.30 1.03
N ASP A 566 -22.08 -19.71 0.55
CA ASP A 566 -21.22 -20.73 1.13
C ASP A 566 -20.29 -20.08 2.17
N CYS A 567 -19.53 -19.09 1.75
CA CYS A 567 -18.58 -18.36 2.59
C CYS A 567 -18.33 -16.96 2.03
N ILE A 568 -17.61 -16.14 2.78
CA ILE A 568 -16.90 -14.98 2.27
C ILE A 568 -15.40 -15.21 2.39
N THR A 569 -14.64 -14.80 1.39
CA THR A 569 -13.18 -14.91 1.37
C THR A 569 -12.58 -13.53 1.23
N PHE A 570 -11.75 -13.11 2.18
CA PHE A 570 -10.95 -11.91 2.07
C PHE A 570 -9.71 -12.24 1.23
N ARG A 571 -9.48 -11.43 0.19
CA ARG A 571 -8.37 -11.60 -0.74
C ARG A 571 -7.37 -10.49 -0.54
N GLU A 572 -6.10 -10.84 -0.52
CA GLU A 572 -5.00 -9.92 -0.34
C GLU A 572 -3.96 -10.10 -1.46
N PHE A 573 -3.18 -9.05 -1.72
CA PHE A 573 -2.01 -9.18 -2.58
C PHE A 573 -0.98 -10.09 -1.93
N ASN A 574 -0.25 -10.83 -2.77
CA ASN A 574 0.93 -11.53 -2.30
C ASN A 574 2.02 -10.50 -1.94
N ALA A 575 2.21 -10.27 -0.65
CA ALA A 575 3.16 -9.29 -0.16
C ALA A 575 4.58 -9.53 -0.70
N ASP A 576 5.05 -10.77 -0.73
CA ASP A 576 6.40 -11.10 -1.18
C ASP A 576 6.58 -10.86 -2.68
N SER A 577 5.55 -11.08 -3.50
CA SER A 577 5.58 -10.72 -4.93
C SER A 577 5.71 -9.23 -5.14
N VAL A 578 4.93 -8.41 -4.40
CA VAL A 578 5.02 -6.94 -4.47
C VAL A 578 6.40 -6.48 -4.06
N LYS A 579 6.90 -6.94 -2.91
CA LYS A 579 8.23 -6.57 -2.39
C LYS A 579 9.35 -6.86 -3.38
N LEU A 580 9.33 -8.05 -4.01
CA LEU A 580 10.36 -8.44 -4.98
C LEU A 580 10.26 -7.64 -6.29
N ALA A 581 9.05 -7.37 -6.79
CA ALA A 581 8.86 -6.56 -7.99
C ALA A 581 9.32 -5.11 -7.78
N ASP A 582 8.92 -4.47 -6.68
CA ASP A 582 9.33 -3.11 -6.35
C ASP A 582 10.82 -2.99 -6.14
N ALA A 583 11.42 -3.95 -5.43
CA ALA A 583 12.88 -4.03 -5.28
C ALA A 583 13.57 -4.15 -6.63
N ALA A 584 13.07 -5.00 -7.54
CA ALA A 584 13.64 -5.19 -8.87
C ALA A 584 13.56 -3.89 -9.71
N PHE A 585 12.43 -3.19 -9.70
CA PHE A 585 12.27 -1.95 -10.46
C PHE A 585 13.13 -0.82 -9.89
N ALA A 586 13.08 -0.59 -8.58
CA ALA A 586 13.87 0.43 -7.91
C ALA A 586 15.38 0.18 -8.07
N ALA A 587 15.86 -1.06 -7.88
CA ALA A 587 17.25 -1.43 -8.05
C ALA A 587 17.76 -1.27 -9.49
N ASN A 588 16.88 -1.16 -10.48
CA ASN A 588 17.22 -0.87 -11.86
C ASN A 588 16.82 0.55 -12.29
N GLY A 589 16.41 1.39 -11.33
CA GLY A 589 16.20 2.83 -11.52
C GLY A 589 14.88 3.20 -12.20
N ALA A 590 13.84 2.42 -12.07
CA ALA A 590 12.50 2.74 -12.52
C ALA A 590 11.56 2.99 -11.32
N HIS A 591 10.70 3.99 -11.45
CA HIS A 591 9.56 4.18 -10.56
C HIS A 591 8.44 3.23 -10.97
N HIS A 592 7.72 2.69 -10.00
CA HIS A 592 6.55 1.84 -10.25
C HIS A 592 5.26 2.65 -10.04
N LEU A 593 4.35 2.63 -11.01
CA LEU A 593 2.98 3.08 -10.83
C LEU A 593 2.14 1.89 -10.42
N GLU A 594 1.67 1.87 -9.19
CA GLU A 594 0.96 0.73 -8.63
C GLU A 594 -0.22 1.11 -7.72
N LEU A 595 -0.08 2.14 -6.88
CA LEU A 595 -1.09 2.53 -5.89
C LEU A 595 -2.16 3.45 -6.48
N GLY A 596 -3.40 3.24 -6.06
CA GLY A 596 -4.55 4.04 -6.43
C GLY A 596 -5.41 4.51 -5.27
N ASP A 597 -6.51 5.19 -5.60
CA ASP A 597 -7.51 5.59 -4.64
C ASP A 597 -8.20 4.37 -3.98
N TYR A 598 -8.88 4.57 -2.87
CA TYR A 598 -9.59 3.51 -2.11
C TYR A 598 -8.69 2.39 -1.57
N GLY A 599 -7.40 2.65 -1.32
CA GLY A 599 -6.46 1.63 -0.88
C GLY A 599 -6.25 0.51 -1.89
N ARG A 600 -6.40 0.82 -3.17
CA ARG A 600 -6.22 -0.13 -4.27
C ARG A 600 -4.80 -0.12 -4.79
N MET A 601 -4.46 -1.23 -5.42
CA MET A 601 -3.22 -1.39 -6.16
C MET A 601 -3.52 -2.10 -7.48
N LEU A 602 -2.66 -1.91 -8.49
CA LEU A 602 -2.82 -2.55 -9.78
C LEU A 602 -2.74 -4.08 -9.66
N ASP A 603 -3.75 -4.78 -10.15
CA ASP A 603 -3.77 -6.24 -10.27
C ASP A 603 -4.03 -6.74 -11.70
N ASN A 604 -4.46 -5.86 -12.59
CA ASN A 604 -4.70 -6.17 -14.00
C ASN A 604 -4.58 -4.91 -14.88
N GLN A 605 -4.72 -5.08 -16.20
CA GLN A 605 -4.58 -4.00 -17.19
C GLN A 605 -5.67 -2.91 -17.11
N PHE A 606 -6.72 -3.12 -16.31
CA PHE A 606 -7.81 -2.16 -16.10
C PHE A 606 -7.74 -1.67 -14.65
N PHE A 607 -7.06 -0.60 -14.39
CA PHE A 607 -6.66 -0.09 -13.08
C PHE A 607 -7.76 -0.04 -12.03
N ALA A 608 -8.99 0.26 -12.43
CA ALA A 608 -10.09 0.45 -11.51
C ALA A 608 -10.58 -0.83 -10.83
N GLU A 609 -10.26 -1.97 -11.39
CA GLU A 609 -10.75 -3.27 -10.91
C GLU A 609 -9.63 -3.97 -10.13
N SER A 610 -9.52 -3.66 -8.85
CA SER A 610 -8.68 -4.42 -7.93
C SER A 610 -9.54 -5.44 -7.19
N GLY A 611 -9.26 -6.70 -7.42
CA GLY A 611 -9.94 -7.81 -6.73
C GLY A 611 -9.33 -8.15 -5.37
N ARG A 612 -8.33 -7.41 -4.90
CA ARG A 612 -7.52 -7.71 -3.71
C ARG A 612 -7.29 -6.50 -2.85
N GLY A 613 -7.08 -6.72 -1.55
CA GLY A 613 -6.67 -5.71 -0.58
C GLY A 613 -5.18 -5.74 -0.29
N LEU A 614 -4.69 -4.63 0.24
CA LEU A 614 -3.35 -4.54 0.80
C LEU A 614 -3.40 -4.97 2.27
N SER A 615 -2.68 -6.03 2.63
CA SER A 615 -2.53 -6.40 4.04
C SER A 615 -1.88 -5.27 4.85
N PRO A 616 -2.11 -5.15 6.15
CA PRO A 616 -1.46 -4.15 6.99
C PRO A 616 0.07 -4.21 6.90
N ASP A 617 0.65 -5.40 6.87
CA ASP A 617 2.10 -5.61 6.75
C ASP A 617 2.63 -5.09 5.41
N LEU A 618 1.91 -5.36 4.31
CA LEU A 618 2.28 -4.83 3.00
C LEU A 618 2.15 -3.30 2.96
N GLN A 619 1.10 -2.73 3.55
CA GLN A 619 0.96 -1.27 3.65
C GLN A 619 2.12 -0.64 4.42
N ALA A 620 2.55 -1.24 5.53
CA ALA A 620 3.69 -0.78 6.30
C ALA A 620 5.00 -0.88 5.50
N TRP A 621 5.24 -2.02 4.85
CA TRP A 621 6.41 -2.23 4.00
C TRP A 621 6.44 -1.22 2.84
N MET A 622 5.32 -1.00 2.15
CA MET A 622 5.22 -0.03 1.06
C MET A 622 5.49 1.39 1.55
N LYS A 623 5.01 1.75 2.74
CA LYS A 623 5.34 3.05 3.33
C LYS A 623 6.85 3.22 3.50
N ASN A 624 7.54 2.21 4.02
CA ASN A 624 8.99 2.21 4.16
C ASN A 624 9.69 2.27 2.79
N TYR A 625 9.22 1.50 1.81
CA TYR A 625 9.70 1.51 0.44
C TYR A 625 9.59 2.92 -0.19
N TYR A 626 8.46 3.61 -0.03
CA TYR A 626 8.29 4.96 -0.56
C TYR A 626 9.08 6.01 0.22
N ASN A 627 9.31 5.83 1.53
CA ASN A 627 10.28 6.62 2.29
C ASN A 627 11.68 6.49 1.67
N ILE A 628 12.14 5.26 1.41
CA ILE A 628 13.44 4.99 0.79
C ILE A 628 13.49 5.56 -0.64
N SER A 629 12.46 5.30 -1.46
CA SER A 629 12.37 5.81 -2.82
C SER A 629 12.44 7.33 -2.91
N THR A 630 11.98 8.02 -1.87
CA THR A 630 12.03 9.49 -1.79
C THR A 630 13.33 9.98 -1.16
N ALA A 631 13.72 9.45 0.00
CA ALA A 631 14.90 9.92 0.71
C ALA A 631 16.22 9.64 -0.04
N TYR A 632 16.26 8.55 -0.80
CA TYR A 632 17.43 8.10 -1.55
C TYR A 632 17.25 8.17 -3.07
N GLU A 633 16.32 9.00 -3.56
CA GLU A 633 16.00 9.16 -4.98
C GLU A 633 17.21 9.52 -5.84
N ASN A 634 18.18 10.24 -5.28
CA ASN A 634 19.44 10.58 -5.94
C ASN A 634 20.32 9.37 -6.26
N LEU A 635 20.28 8.33 -5.42
CA LEU A 635 20.98 7.06 -5.66
C LEU A 635 20.20 6.15 -6.58
N LEU A 636 18.89 6.04 -6.37
CA LEU A 636 18.01 5.10 -7.08
C LEU A 636 17.68 5.56 -8.50
N PHE A 637 17.42 6.87 -8.69
CA PHE A 637 16.89 7.42 -9.94
C PHE A 637 17.70 8.61 -10.46
N GLY A 638 18.88 8.85 -9.85
CA GLY A 638 19.72 10.00 -10.12
C GLY A 638 20.31 10.05 -11.53
N ASP A 639 21.01 11.16 -11.82
CA ASP A 639 21.70 11.35 -13.10
C ASP A 639 22.88 10.38 -13.21
N ASN A 640 23.13 9.94 -14.47
CA ASN A 640 24.21 9.01 -14.82
C ASN A 640 24.12 7.66 -14.10
N LEU A 641 22.92 7.25 -13.74
CA LEU A 641 22.69 5.94 -13.15
C LEU A 641 23.09 4.85 -14.15
N THR A 642 24.06 4.03 -13.76
CA THR A 642 24.61 2.94 -14.59
C THR A 642 24.85 1.70 -13.74
N ARG A 643 24.55 0.54 -14.30
CA ARG A 643 24.89 -0.75 -13.69
C ARG A 643 26.39 -1.01 -13.79
N LYS A 644 26.92 -1.59 -12.73
CA LYS A 644 28.29 -2.09 -12.67
C LYS A 644 28.30 -3.60 -12.43
N GLU A 645 28.93 -4.33 -13.32
CA GLU A 645 29.18 -5.74 -13.06
C GLU A 645 30.20 -5.85 -11.92
N ARG A 646 29.81 -6.55 -10.85
CA ARG A 646 30.66 -6.74 -9.67
C ARG A 646 30.58 -8.19 -9.19
N GLN A 647 31.71 -8.72 -8.76
CA GLN A 647 31.70 -9.96 -8.03
C GLN A 647 31.29 -9.66 -6.59
N VAL A 648 30.26 -10.35 -6.14
CA VAL A 648 29.71 -10.25 -4.78
C VAL A 648 29.49 -11.67 -4.26
N GLU A 649 30.00 -11.94 -3.07
CA GLU A 649 29.78 -13.20 -2.38
C GLU A 649 28.93 -12.91 -1.14
N VAL A 650 27.90 -13.72 -0.94
CA VAL A 650 26.99 -13.61 0.20
C VAL A 650 27.02 -14.93 0.97
N SER A 651 27.06 -14.83 2.29
CA SER A 651 27.02 -16.00 3.17
C SER A 651 26.21 -15.69 4.44
N THR A 652 25.60 -16.72 5.01
CA THR A 652 24.95 -16.64 6.33
C THR A 652 25.60 -17.66 7.25
N ASN A 653 25.99 -17.21 8.46
CA ASN A 653 26.68 -18.08 9.44
C ASN A 653 27.84 -18.88 8.85
N GLY A 654 28.57 -18.29 7.88
CA GLY A 654 29.72 -18.91 7.21
C GLY A 654 29.34 -19.91 6.10
N VAL A 655 28.07 -20.05 5.76
CA VAL A 655 27.59 -20.87 4.63
C VAL A 655 27.32 -19.96 3.44
N GLY A 656 28.02 -20.20 2.31
CA GLY A 656 27.82 -19.42 1.08
C GLY A 656 26.40 -19.58 0.51
N LEU A 657 25.83 -18.49 0.07
CA LEU A 657 24.55 -18.43 -0.63
C LEU A 657 24.77 -18.25 -2.13
N PRO A 658 23.98 -18.88 -3.01
CA PRO A 658 24.05 -18.63 -4.43
C PRO A 658 23.70 -17.18 -4.73
N THR A 659 24.51 -16.52 -5.56
CA THR A 659 24.31 -15.14 -6.00
C THR A 659 24.17 -15.06 -7.52
N SER A 660 23.41 -14.06 -7.99
CA SER A 660 23.35 -13.70 -9.41
C SER A 660 23.47 -12.19 -9.57
N THR A 661 23.81 -11.75 -10.78
CA THR A 661 23.82 -10.32 -11.13
C THR A 661 22.60 -9.91 -11.97
N ASP A 662 21.78 -10.85 -12.38
CA ASP A 662 20.64 -10.69 -13.29
C ASP A 662 19.28 -11.10 -12.73
N GLY A 663 19.21 -11.51 -11.46
CA GLY A 663 17.97 -11.94 -10.83
C GLY A 663 17.54 -13.35 -11.22
N ALA A 664 18.54 -14.26 -11.41
CA ALA A 664 18.25 -15.67 -11.63
C ALA A 664 17.51 -16.31 -10.45
N ALA A 665 16.67 -17.30 -10.74
CA ALA A 665 15.87 -18.01 -9.75
C ALA A 665 16.72 -18.53 -8.57
N ASN A 666 16.17 -18.52 -7.38
CA ASN A 666 16.77 -19.10 -6.17
C ASN A 666 18.15 -18.53 -5.79
N THR A 667 18.40 -17.27 -6.04
CA THR A 667 19.67 -16.60 -5.72
C THR A 667 19.44 -15.36 -4.84
N ILE A 668 20.51 -14.82 -4.26
CA ILE A 668 20.56 -13.43 -3.85
C ILE A 668 20.98 -12.62 -5.08
N TRP A 669 20.09 -11.77 -5.58
CA TRP A 669 20.41 -10.90 -6.70
C TRP A 669 21.23 -9.70 -6.22
N ALA A 670 22.52 -9.70 -6.56
CA ALA A 670 23.45 -8.63 -6.19
C ALA A 670 23.62 -7.68 -7.38
N ASN A 671 22.88 -6.57 -7.39
CA ASN A 671 22.88 -5.58 -8.45
C ASN A 671 23.60 -4.30 -7.98
N THR A 672 24.74 -3.95 -8.57
CA THR A 672 25.48 -2.73 -8.24
C THR A 672 25.13 -1.61 -9.21
N MET A 673 24.68 -0.48 -8.68
CA MET A 673 24.36 0.73 -9.44
C MET A 673 25.21 1.91 -8.98
N THR A 674 25.63 2.74 -9.94
CA THR A 674 26.33 4.00 -9.65
C THR A 674 25.59 5.17 -10.28
N SER A 675 25.51 6.28 -9.55
CA SER A 675 24.97 7.55 -10.01
C SER A 675 25.91 8.69 -9.63
N ASN A 676 25.55 9.93 -9.92
CA ASN A 676 26.29 11.10 -9.42
C ASN A 676 26.28 11.19 -7.89
N ALA A 677 25.29 10.61 -7.22
CA ALA A 677 25.17 10.62 -5.76
C ALA A 677 26.02 9.56 -5.07
N GLY A 678 26.48 8.53 -5.79
CA GLY A 678 27.31 7.48 -5.21
C GLY A 678 27.06 6.11 -5.81
N THR A 679 27.51 5.08 -5.09
CA THR A 679 27.35 3.66 -5.45
C THR A 679 26.43 2.98 -4.44
N ALA A 680 25.47 2.19 -4.96
CA ALA A 680 24.60 1.35 -4.16
C ALA A 680 24.70 -0.11 -4.66
N LEU A 681 24.83 -1.06 -3.73
CA LEU A 681 24.67 -2.48 -3.96
C LEU A 681 23.29 -2.88 -3.46
N HIS A 682 22.47 -3.39 -4.36
CA HIS A 682 21.15 -3.94 -4.04
C HIS A 682 21.26 -5.45 -3.85
N LEU A 683 20.79 -5.95 -2.72
CA LEU A 683 20.68 -7.37 -2.40
C LEU A 683 19.20 -7.72 -2.37
N ILE A 684 18.71 -8.39 -3.42
CA ILE A 684 17.32 -8.83 -3.52
C ILE A 684 17.29 -10.33 -3.29
N ASN A 685 16.48 -10.76 -2.34
CA ASN A 685 16.47 -12.14 -1.86
C ASN A 685 15.39 -12.99 -2.56
N LEU A 686 15.79 -13.79 -3.55
CA LEU A 686 14.91 -14.71 -4.26
C LEU A 686 14.91 -16.13 -3.65
N ARG A 687 15.37 -16.30 -2.41
CA ARG A 687 15.46 -17.58 -1.72
C ARG A 687 14.18 -17.92 -0.97
N THR A 688 13.85 -19.20 -0.91
CA THR A 688 12.68 -19.74 -0.19
C THR A 688 13.05 -20.97 0.66
N ASN A 689 12.13 -21.39 1.53
CA ASN A 689 12.34 -22.54 2.42
C ASN A 689 12.39 -23.90 1.70
N ASP A 690 11.83 -24.02 0.50
CA ASP A 690 11.75 -25.26 -0.25
C ASP A 690 12.99 -25.55 -1.09
N ASN A 691 14.01 -24.69 -1.08
CA ASN A 691 15.22 -24.73 -1.90
C ASN A 691 14.97 -24.67 -3.42
N GLU A 692 13.75 -24.45 -3.86
CA GLU A 692 13.44 -24.16 -5.26
C GLU A 692 13.63 -22.68 -5.56
N GLY A 693 13.41 -21.83 -4.55
CA GLY A 693 13.51 -20.39 -4.61
C GLY A 693 12.32 -19.73 -5.31
N ASN A 694 12.33 -18.41 -5.28
CA ASN A 694 11.51 -17.62 -6.15
C ASN A 694 12.13 -17.58 -7.56
N ASP A 695 11.24 -17.51 -8.53
CA ASP A 695 11.50 -17.59 -9.95
C ASP A 695 12.16 -16.28 -10.47
N GLU A 696 12.80 -16.33 -11.64
CA GLU A 696 13.27 -15.14 -12.33
C GLU A 696 12.16 -14.30 -12.99
N TYR A 697 10.96 -14.82 -13.08
CA TYR A 697 9.80 -14.14 -13.66
C TYR A 697 9.10 -13.30 -12.59
N TRP A 698 9.25 -12.00 -12.65
CA TRP A 698 8.71 -11.06 -11.64
C TRP A 698 7.18 -11.08 -11.52
N ARG A 699 6.46 -11.55 -12.56
CA ARG A 699 4.99 -11.69 -12.54
C ARG A 699 4.50 -12.93 -11.81
N ASN A 700 5.34 -13.92 -11.60
CA ASN A 700 4.91 -15.13 -10.91
C ASN A 700 4.64 -14.83 -9.45
N ALA A 701 3.66 -15.54 -8.90
CA ALA A 701 3.37 -15.47 -7.49
C ALA A 701 4.61 -15.91 -6.68
N ALA A 702 5.09 -15.03 -5.82
CA ALA A 702 6.24 -15.36 -4.99
C ALA A 702 5.84 -16.36 -3.89
N LYS A 703 6.71 -17.33 -3.69
CA LYS A 703 6.70 -18.17 -2.49
C LYS A 703 7.24 -17.35 -1.30
N PRO A 704 6.93 -17.73 -0.05
CA PRO A 704 7.44 -17.03 1.12
C PRO A 704 8.97 -16.91 1.11
N ILE A 705 9.46 -15.70 1.29
CA ILE A 705 10.89 -15.38 1.29
C ILE A 705 11.54 -15.96 2.53
N LEU A 706 12.67 -16.66 2.37
CA LEU A 706 13.50 -17.12 3.48
C LEU A 706 14.46 -16.00 3.90
N ALA A 707 14.20 -15.36 5.01
CA ALA A 707 15.11 -14.37 5.57
C ALA A 707 16.39 -15.03 6.13
N PHE A 708 17.52 -14.35 5.99
CA PHE A 708 18.81 -14.80 6.48
C PHE A 708 19.36 -13.85 7.53
N ASP A 709 19.61 -14.35 8.73
CA ASP A 709 20.27 -13.60 9.79
C ASP A 709 21.79 -13.68 9.66
N ASN A 710 22.49 -12.72 10.25
CA ASN A 710 23.95 -12.68 10.24
C ASN A 710 24.57 -12.82 8.83
N THR A 711 24.00 -12.05 7.90
CA THR A 711 24.37 -12.11 6.47
C THR A 711 25.63 -11.31 6.20
N SER A 712 26.70 -12.01 5.83
CA SER A 712 27.99 -11.44 5.47
C SER A 712 28.11 -11.30 3.96
N VAL A 713 28.60 -10.15 3.52
CA VAL A 713 28.81 -9.79 2.12
C VAL A 713 30.27 -9.46 1.87
N THR A 714 30.87 -10.07 0.85
CA THR A 714 32.19 -9.69 0.33
C THR A 714 32.03 -9.09 -1.06
N TYR A 715 32.37 -7.82 -1.17
CA TYR A 715 32.30 -7.02 -2.39
C TYR A 715 33.69 -6.79 -2.96
N HIS A 716 33.89 -7.06 -4.25
CA HIS A 716 35.17 -6.92 -4.92
C HIS A 716 35.26 -5.59 -5.67
N LEU A 717 36.22 -4.76 -5.30
CA LEU A 717 36.52 -3.51 -6.00
C LEU A 717 37.28 -3.78 -7.30
N GLU A 718 37.06 -2.93 -8.31
CA GLU A 718 37.88 -2.93 -9.51
C GLU A 718 39.23 -2.23 -9.28
N ASP A 719 40.17 -2.49 -10.17
CA ASP A 719 41.51 -1.87 -10.10
C ASP A 719 41.41 -0.34 -10.14
N GLY A 720 41.97 0.29 -9.10
CA GLY A 720 41.96 1.76 -8.95
C GLY A 720 40.69 2.36 -8.37
N GLU A 721 39.71 1.53 -8.01
CA GLU A 721 38.51 1.99 -7.28
C GLU A 721 38.87 2.29 -5.82
N ALA A 722 38.36 3.41 -5.31
CA ALA A 722 38.68 3.83 -3.96
C ALA A 722 37.91 3.01 -2.91
N ILE A 723 38.57 2.68 -1.80
CA ILE A 723 37.93 2.10 -0.63
C ILE A 723 36.96 3.15 -0.08
N PRO A 724 35.66 2.83 0.17
CA PRO A 724 34.71 3.77 0.75
C PRO A 724 35.14 4.24 2.14
N GLY A 725 34.84 5.47 2.48
CA GLY A 725 35.08 6.01 3.81
C GLY A 725 34.13 5.42 4.86
N SER A 726 32.92 5.06 4.45
CA SER A 726 31.89 4.36 5.25
C SER A 726 30.89 3.65 4.36
N ILE A 727 30.19 2.68 4.93
CA ILE A 727 29.06 2.00 4.31
C ILE A 727 27.87 1.95 5.28
N PHE A 728 26.68 1.98 4.75
CA PHE A 728 25.45 1.76 5.51
C PHE A 728 24.42 1.00 4.68
N ALA A 729 23.52 0.30 5.33
CA ALA A 729 22.39 -0.36 4.69
C ALA A 729 21.09 0.41 4.98
N VAL A 730 20.14 0.34 4.06
CA VAL A 730 18.74 0.70 4.25
C VAL A 730 17.86 -0.41 3.70
N SER A 731 16.78 -0.72 4.39
CA SER A 731 15.84 -1.77 4.00
C SER A 731 14.40 -1.34 4.27
N PRO A 732 13.43 -1.64 3.39
CA PRO A 732 12.02 -1.43 3.70
C PRO A 732 11.46 -2.48 4.68
N ASP A 733 12.19 -3.57 4.90
CA ASP A 733 11.84 -4.59 5.88
C ASP A 733 12.13 -4.15 7.32
N ASP A 734 12.97 -3.12 7.49
CA ASP A 734 13.43 -2.62 8.77
C ASP A 734 13.31 -1.08 8.85
N ASP A 735 13.02 -0.54 10.02
CA ASP A 735 13.18 0.86 10.47
C ASP A 735 12.90 2.01 9.46
N GLY A 736 11.92 1.85 8.58
CA GLY A 736 11.39 2.95 7.77
C GLY A 736 12.37 3.61 6.79
N GLY A 737 13.48 2.97 6.46
CA GLY A 737 14.53 3.51 5.58
C GLY A 737 15.64 4.24 6.32
N ARG A 738 15.69 4.12 7.65
CA ARG A 738 16.83 4.64 8.42
C ARG A 738 18.13 3.95 8.03
N PRO A 739 19.23 4.71 7.90
CA PRO A 739 20.50 4.12 7.56
C PRO A 739 21.11 3.38 8.77
N THR A 740 21.40 2.10 8.59
CA THR A 740 22.17 1.29 9.54
C THR A 740 23.65 1.32 9.15
N PRO A 741 24.54 2.00 9.91
CA PRO A 741 25.96 2.02 9.63
C PRO A 741 26.55 0.62 9.73
N LEU A 742 27.38 0.23 8.77
CA LEU A 742 28.03 -1.07 8.73
C LEU A 742 29.55 -0.93 8.95
N ASN A 743 30.09 -1.74 9.85
CA ASN A 743 31.52 -1.93 9.96
C ASN A 743 32.02 -2.84 8.83
N PHE A 744 33.15 -2.54 8.24
CA PHE A 744 33.76 -3.37 7.21
C PHE A 744 35.24 -3.60 7.42
N THR A 745 35.74 -4.68 6.84
CA THR A 745 37.16 -5.02 6.74
C THR A 745 37.58 -5.06 5.29
N THR A 746 38.85 -4.80 5.03
CA THR A 746 39.42 -4.93 3.69
C THR A 746 40.29 -6.16 3.59
N GLY A 747 40.26 -6.83 2.48
CA GLY A 747 41.10 -7.98 2.12
C GLY A 747 41.62 -7.88 0.71
N THR A 748 42.18 -8.97 0.21
CA THR A 748 42.64 -9.12 -1.19
C THR A 748 42.19 -10.48 -1.68
N ASP A 749 41.59 -10.55 -2.84
CA ASP A 749 41.25 -11.83 -3.49
C ASP A 749 42.44 -12.50 -4.18
N GLU A 750 42.19 -13.68 -4.74
CA GLU A 750 43.20 -14.45 -5.47
C GLU A 750 43.74 -13.73 -6.71
N GLN A 751 43.00 -12.81 -7.28
CA GLN A 751 43.38 -11.99 -8.42
C GLN A 751 44.11 -10.70 -8.03
N GLY A 752 44.28 -10.43 -6.72
CA GLY A 752 44.91 -9.24 -6.18
C GLY A 752 44.04 -8.02 -6.07
N ARG A 753 42.73 -8.15 -6.30
CA ARG A 753 41.75 -7.03 -6.15
C ARG A 753 41.41 -6.82 -4.70
N THR A 754 41.19 -5.56 -4.32
CA THR A 754 40.72 -5.24 -2.98
C THR A 754 39.30 -5.75 -2.76
N THR A 755 39.07 -6.40 -1.64
CA THR A 755 37.75 -6.81 -1.18
C THR A 755 37.31 -6.00 0.03
N ILE A 756 35.98 -5.81 0.16
CA ILE A 756 35.35 -5.19 1.32
C ILE A 756 34.35 -6.21 1.87
N THR A 757 34.54 -6.61 3.13
CA THR A 757 33.64 -7.57 3.80
C THR A 757 32.93 -6.88 4.94
N PHE A 758 31.62 -7.00 4.98
CA PHE A 758 30.72 -6.41 5.98
C PHE A 758 29.55 -7.34 6.27
N ASN A 759 28.78 -7.05 7.34
CA ASN A 759 27.61 -7.82 7.72
C ASN A 759 26.39 -6.88 7.67
N VAL A 760 25.34 -7.26 6.92
CA VAL A 760 24.08 -6.49 6.83
C VAL A 760 23.07 -6.87 7.91
N GLY A 761 23.43 -7.84 8.78
CA GLY A 761 22.51 -8.34 9.78
C GLY A 761 21.50 -9.31 9.19
N ARG A 762 20.25 -8.91 9.10
CA ARG A 762 19.18 -9.69 8.52
C ARG A 762 18.90 -9.22 7.10
N LEU A 763 18.94 -10.16 6.15
CA LEU A 763 18.49 -9.94 4.77
C LEU A 763 17.12 -10.63 4.61
N ALA A 764 16.06 -9.84 4.54
CA ALA A 764 14.70 -10.32 4.29
C ALA A 764 14.37 -10.19 2.79
N SER A 765 13.64 -9.18 2.33
CA SER A 765 13.30 -9.05 0.91
C SER A 765 14.35 -8.27 0.12
N TRP A 766 14.77 -7.10 0.62
CA TRP A 766 15.67 -6.20 -0.10
C TRP A 766 16.47 -5.27 0.83
N ASP A 767 17.78 -5.26 0.64
CA ASP A 767 18.70 -4.30 1.24
C ASP A 767 19.39 -3.47 0.15
N MET A 768 19.49 -2.17 0.37
CA MET A 768 20.34 -1.27 -0.40
C MET A 768 21.54 -0.87 0.45
N VAL A 769 22.73 -1.34 0.09
CA VAL A 769 23.99 -0.99 0.76
C VAL A 769 24.66 0.16 0.01
N VAL A 770 24.85 1.29 0.70
CA VAL A 770 25.40 2.52 0.13
C VAL A 770 26.88 2.67 0.49
N PHE A 771 27.72 2.86 -0.52
CA PHE A 771 29.15 3.13 -0.38
C PHE A 771 29.39 4.65 -0.43
N SER A 772 29.85 5.21 0.69
CA SER A 772 30.07 6.64 0.81
C SER A 772 31.54 6.98 0.85
N PRO A 773 32.02 8.01 0.15
CA PRO A 773 33.40 8.47 0.23
C PRO A 773 33.74 9.12 1.59
N THR A 774 32.73 9.56 2.35
CA THR A 774 32.91 10.24 3.64
C THR A 774 33.09 9.23 4.78
N LYS A 775 34.03 9.46 5.67
CA LYS A 775 34.25 8.60 6.85
C LYS A 775 33.13 8.74 7.87
N VAL A 776 32.82 7.63 8.56
CA VAL A 776 31.80 7.61 9.62
C VAL A 776 32.09 8.58 10.77
N ALA A 777 33.36 8.84 11.05
CA ALA A 777 33.77 9.80 12.09
C ALA A 777 33.36 11.25 11.79
N ASP A 778 33.09 11.58 10.54
CA ASP A 778 32.62 12.89 10.10
C ASP A 778 31.09 12.95 10.00
N ARG A 779 30.39 11.85 10.34
CA ARG A 779 28.95 11.77 10.42
C ARG A 779 28.55 11.76 11.88
N ALA A 780 27.55 12.55 12.25
CA ALA A 780 26.85 12.34 13.50
C ALA A 780 26.25 10.91 13.47
N VAL A 781 26.96 9.98 14.11
CA VAL A 781 26.38 8.66 14.37
C VAL A 781 25.23 8.92 15.32
N LEU A 782 24.00 8.64 14.90
CA LEU A 782 22.89 8.45 15.83
C LEU A 782 23.21 7.17 16.61
N ALA A 783 24.08 7.33 17.63
CA ALA A 783 24.12 6.34 18.68
C ALA A 783 22.71 6.30 19.26
N PRO A 784 22.13 5.11 19.56
CA PRO A 784 20.97 5.06 20.42
C PRO A 784 21.28 5.98 21.60
N GLN A 785 20.47 7.01 21.85
CA GLN A 785 20.66 7.86 23.00
C GLN A 785 20.58 6.93 24.20
N ALA A 786 21.69 6.79 24.90
CA ALA A 786 21.66 6.16 26.21
C ALA A 786 20.59 6.93 27.00
N VAL A 787 19.57 6.23 27.43
CA VAL A 787 18.58 6.75 28.35
C VAL A 787 19.36 7.36 29.49
N ASP A 788 19.21 8.67 29.69
CA ASP A 788 19.86 9.36 30.81
C ASP A 788 19.23 8.83 32.11
N THR A 789 19.82 7.79 32.67
CA THR A 789 19.46 7.20 33.97
C THR A 789 19.97 8.02 35.16
N SER A 790 20.43 9.26 34.93
CA SER A 790 21.05 10.09 36.01
C SER A 790 20.05 10.57 37.07
N ASN A 791 18.76 10.24 37.00
CA ASN A 791 17.79 10.61 38.04
C ASN A 791 17.24 9.46 38.89
N ASN A 792 17.77 8.24 38.77
CA ASN A 792 17.46 7.18 39.75
C ASN A 792 18.67 6.88 40.61
N ALA A 793 18.86 7.73 41.63
CA ALA A 793 19.71 7.40 42.74
C ALA A 793 18.91 6.54 43.73
N ALA A 794 19.08 5.22 43.70
CA ALA A 794 19.05 4.38 44.87
C ALA A 794 19.45 2.93 44.56
N THR A 795 20.56 2.56 45.13
CA THR A 795 20.99 1.25 45.66
C THR A 795 21.42 0.18 44.68
N THR A 796 22.74 0.10 44.54
CA THR A 796 23.66 -1.04 44.70
C THR A 796 23.17 -2.45 44.31
N ASP A 797 23.80 -2.97 43.39
CA ASP A 797 24.65 -4.14 43.18
C ASP A 797 24.37 -4.90 41.91
N ALA A 798 25.43 -5.06 41.18
CA ALA A 798 25.77 -6.11 40.26
C ALA A 798 25.40 -5.91 38.78
N ASP A 799 26.45 -5.63 38.02
CA ASP A 799 26.73 -6.10 36.66
C ASP A 799 25.74 -5.74 35.54
N ASP A 800 25.80 -4.47 35.12
CA ASP A 800 25.19 -4.01 33.91
C ASP A 800 26.17 -4.17 32.73
N SER A 801 26.11 -5.35 32.08
CA SER A 801 26.56 -5.51 30.72
C SER A 801 25.35 -5.25 29.83
N GLY A 802 25.31 -4.10 29.14
CA GLY A 802 24.24 -3.72 28.21
C GLY A 802 24.03 -4.75 27.07
N LEU A 803 23.27 -5.77 27.36
CA LEU A 803 22.80 -6.79 26.44
C LEU A 803 21.30 -6.58 26.26
N VAL A 804 20.84 -6.54 25.00
CA VAL A 804 19.46 -6.82 24.62
C VAL A 804 18.96 -7.98 25.49
N PRO A 805 17.79 -7.92 26.15
CA PRO A 805 17.32 -9.00 26.97
C PRO A 805 17.33 -10.30 26.18
N ALA A 806 18.05 -11.29 26.64
CA ALA A 806 18.21 -12.55 25.96
C ALA A 806 16.83 -13.22 25.84
N THR A 807 16.55 -13.83 24.70
CA THR A 807 15.41 -14.73 24.53
C THR A 807 15.49 -15.82 25.59
N ILE A 808 14.48 -15.90 26.46
CA ILE A 808 14.42 -16.91 27.54
C ILE A 808 13.47 -18.02 27.12
N VAL A 809 13.97 -19.25 27.09
CA VAL A 809 13.18 -20.45 26.85
C VAL A 809 12.91 -21.14 28.17
N GLY A 810 11.63 -21.30 28.53
CA GLY A 810 11.30 -21.86 29.84
C GLY A 810 9.81 -22.12 30.02
N GLN A 811 9.35 -22.04 31.26
CA GLN A 811 7.93 -22.15 31.61
C GLN A 811 7.50 -20.87 32.34
N LEU A 812 6.36 -20.32 31.94
CA LEU A 812 5.68 -19.25 32.68
C LEU A 812 4.78 -19.85 33.75
N ARG A 813 5.20 -19.66 35.01
CA ARG A 813 4.50 -20.18 36.19
C ARG A 813 3.86 -19.06 36.98
N ASN A 814 2.56 -19.16 37.25
CA ASN A 814 1.86 -18.16 38.05
C ASN A 814 2.05 -18.37 39.57
N GLY A 815 1.69 -17.38 40.37
CA GLY A 815 1.81 -17.45 41.84
C GLY A 815 0.90 -18.45 42.51
N LEU A 816 0.04 -19.13 41.78
CA LEU A 816 -0.77 -20.28 42.23
C LEU A 816 -0.04 -21.60 41.96
N GLY A 817 1.12 -21.56 41.31
CA GLY A 817 1.97 -22.73 41.04
C GLY A 817 1.63 -23.47 39.75
N GLN A 818 0.78 -22.89 38.87
CA GLN A 818 0.39 -23.49 37.61
C GLN A 818 1.10 -22.81 36.44
N CYS A 819 1.25 -23.50 35.31
CA CYS A 819 1.93 -23.05 34.11
C CYS A 819 0.95 -22.56 33.03
N LEU A 820 1.33 -21.52 32.34
CA LEU A 820 0.66 -21.09 31.13
C LEU A 820 0.78 -22.19 30.06
N THR A 821 -0.36 -22.56 29.48
CA THR A 821 -0.46 -23.74 28.63
C THR A 821 -1.28 -23.41 27.38
N SER A 822 -0.78 -23.71 26.21
CA SER A 822 -1.57 -23.71 24.98
C SER A 822 -2.36 -25.00 24.86
N GLN A 823 -3.60 -24.95 24.45
CA GLN A 823 -4.40 -26.14 24.16
C GLN A 823 -3.73 -27.07 23.16
N ASP A 824 -3.15 -26.48 22.13
CA ASP A 824 -2.36 -27.18 21.11
C ASP A 824 -1.17 -26.30 20.69
N PRO A 825 0.09 -26.70 20.95
CA PRO A 825 1.26 -25.91 20.60
C PRO A 825 1.54 -25.83 19.08
N LYS A 826 0.85 -26.65 18.29
CA LYS A 826 0.83 -26.57 16.81
C LYS A 826 -0.53 -26.11 16.28
N GLY A 827 -1.39 -25.63 17.17
CA GLY A 827 -2.76 -25.27 16.86
C GLY A 827 -2.87 -24.08 15.91
N SER A 828 -4.07 -23.95 15.36
CA SER A 828 -4.46 -22.82 14.52
C SER A 828 -4.61 -21.54 15.35
N ASN A 829 -4.74 -20.42 14.67
CA ASN A 829 -5.12 -19.15 15.28
C ASN A 829 -6.42 -19.30 16.07
N GLY A 830 -6.49 -18.65 17.24
CA GLY A 830 -7.61 -18.76 18.17
C GLY A 830 -7.51 -19.90 19.18
N THR A 831 -6.45 -20.73 19.15
CA THR A 831 -6.23 -21.79 20.16
C THR A 831 -6.18 -21.18 21.56
N PRO A 832 -7.01 -21.63 22.52
CA PRO A 832 -7.04 -21.08 23.86
C PRO A 832 -5.72 -21.26 24.63
N VAL A 833 -5.41 -20.27 25.46
CA VAL A 833 -4.33 -20.31 26.43
C VAL A 833 -4.94 -20.34 27.84
N TRP A 834 -4.49 -21.25 28.68
CA TRP A 834 -5.04 -21.48 30.02
C TRP A 834 -3.98 -21.85 31.04
N ASN A 835 -4.38 -22.02 32.29
CA ASN A 835 -3.54 -22.57 33.32
C ASN A 835 -3.63 -24.11 33.37
N SER A 836 -2.54 -24.78 33.65
CA SER A 836 -2.48 -26.23 33.94
C SER A 836 -1.36 -26.56 34.93
N ASN A 837 -1.41 -27.75 35.49
CA ASN A 837 -0.30 -28.24 36.30
C ASN A 837 0.98 -28.28 35.46
N CYS A 838 2.06 -27.75 36.00
CA CYS A 838 3.34 -27.69 35.31
C CYS A 838 3.88 -29.10 35.00
N SER A 839 4.27 -29.35 33.76
CA SER A 839 4.88 -30.59 33.28
C SER A 839 6.24 -30.23 32.67
N GLY A 840 7.31 -30.77 33.22
CA GLY A 840 8.69 -30.37 32.88
C GLY A 840 9.16 -30.65 31.43
N SER A 841 8.31 -31.26 30.59
CA SER A 841 8.66 -31.62 29.20
C SER A 841 7.54 -31.39 28.17
N SER A 842 6.53 -30.62 28.53
CA SER A 842 5.38 -30.39 27.63
C SER A 842 5.67 -29.26 26.66
N ALA A 843 5.67 -29.56 25.37
CA ALA A 843 5.75 -28.51 24.32
C ALA A 843 4.64 -27.45 24.44
N ALA A 844 3.46 -27.84 25.00
CA ALA A 844 2.34 -26.92 25.21
C ALA A 844 2.58 -25.93 26.36
N GLN A 845 3.65 -26.10 27.14
CA GLN A 845 4.05 -25.23 28.24
C GLN A 845 5.47 -24.66 28.07
N THR A 846 6.14 -25.01 26.98
CA THR A 846 7.43 -24.41 26.64
C THR A 846 7.18 -23.04 26.03
N VAL A 847 7.55 -22.03 26.79
CA VAL A 847 7.38 -20.63 26.45
C VAL A 847 8.73 -20.10 25.99
N ILE A 848 8.69 -19.34 24.93
CA ILE A 848 9.80 -18.49 24.47
C ILE A 848 9.37 -17.05 24.74
N TYR A 849 10.06 -16.36 25.67
CA TYR A 849 9.85 -14.95 25.92
C TYR A 849 10.95 -14.17 25.22
N GLU A 850 10.55 -13.39 24.25
CA GLU A 850 11.46 -12.63 23.39
C GLU A 850 11.73 -11.23 23.98
N GLY A 851 12.91 -10.68 23.75
CA GLY A 851 13.30 -9.40 24.33
C GLY A 851 12.45 -8.21 23.88
N ASP A 852 11.65 -8.38 22.81
CA ASP A 852 10.69 -7.39 22.31
C ASP A 852 9.32 -7.45 23.04
N GLY A 853 9.10 -8.46 23.91
CA GLY A 853 7.87 -8.63 24.67
C GLY A 853 6.94 -9.75 24.17
N HIS A 854 7.26 -10.43 23.08
CA HIS A 854 6.47 -11.55 22.62
C HIS A 854 6.62 -12.77 23.51
N ILE A 855 5.48 -13.43 23.79
CA ILE A 855 5.42 -14.72 24.47
C ILE A 855 4.98 -15.77 23.46
N ARG A 856 5.87 -16.67 23.06
CA ARG A 856 5.56 -17.73 22.11
C ARG A 856 5.41 -19.09 22.80
N ILE A 857 4.46 -19.90 22.29
CA ILE A 857 4.35 -21.33 22.58
C ILE A 857 4.25 -22.05 21.24
N GLY A 858 5.28 -22.85 20.89
CA GLY A 858 5.42 -23.37 19.53
C GLY A 858 5.64 -22.25 18.50
N ASP A 859 4.83 -22.25 17.44
CA ASP A 859 4.96 -21.29 16.33
C ASP A 859 4.02 -20.09 16.45
N ARG A 860 3.36 -19.88 17.63
CA ARG A 860 2.35 -18.86 17.83
C ARG A 860 2.65 -17.99 19.04
N CYS A 861 2.18 -16.74 18.98
CA CYS A 861 2.28 -15.79 20.07
C CYS A 861 1.02 -15.79 20.94
N VAL A 862 1.20 -15.49 22.23
CA VAL A 862 0.08 -15.25 23.16
C VAL A 862 -0.48 -13.86 22.84
N ASP A 863 -1.71 -13.83 22.39
CA ASP A 863 -2.41 -12.66 21.90
C ASP A 863 -3.66 -12.38 22.73
N VAL A 864 -4.09 -11.15 22.81
CA VAL A 864 -5.39 -10.77 23.36
C VAL A 864 -6.43 -10.80 22.23
N LEU A 865 -7.47 -11.60 22.38
CA LEU A 865 -8.50 -11.81 21.36
C LEU A 865 -8.95 -10.48 20.74
N GLY A 866 -8.72 -10.34 19.41
CA GLY A 866 -9.10 -9.16 18.64
C GLY A 866 -8.43 -7.85 19.06
N GLY A 867 -7.34 -7.91 19.83
CA GLY A 867 -6.69 -6.71 20.36
C GLY A 867 -7.57 -5.87 21.30
N TYR A 868 -8.64 -6.47 21.87
CA TYR A 868 -9.55 -5.72 22.73
C TYR A 868 -8.91 -5.34 24.06
N THR A 869 -9.04 -4.08 24.43
CA THR A 869 -8.52 -3.51 25.68
C THR A 869 -9.51 -3.63 26.86
N LYS A 870 -10.59 -4.37 26.68
CA LYS A 870 -11.62 -4.53 27.69
C LYS A 870 -11.25 -5.62 28.69
N GLU A 871 -11.36 -5.33 29.97
CA GLU A 871 -11.20 -6.31 31.04
C GLU A 871 -12.08 -7.55 30.82
N GLY A 872 -11.52 -8.73 31.03
CA GLY A 872 -12.16 -10.03 30.81
C GLY A 872 -12.00 -10.58 29.39
N THR A 873 -11.32 -9.84 28.50
CA THR A 873 -10.99 -10.37 27.18
C THR A 873 -10.01 -11.53 27.30
N VAL A 874 -10.26 -12.61 26.58
CA VAL A 874 -9.48 -13.84 26.66
C VAL A 874 -8.15 -13.73 25.94
N ALA A 875 -7.14 -14.41 26.46
CA ALA A 875 -5.89 -14.64 25.76
C ALA A 875 -5.96 -15.94 24.95
N HIS A 876 -5.34 -15.95 23.79
CA HIS A 876 -5.30 -17.07 22.86
C HIS A 876 -3.96 -17.12 22.10
N MET A 877 -3.73 -18.18 21.34
CA MET A 877 -2.58 -18.26 20.44
C MET A 877 -2.94 -17.68 19.07
N TRP A 878 -2.07 -16.86 18.53
CA TRP A 878 -2.25 -16.28 17.20
C TRP A 878 -0.92 -16.24 16.44
N THR A 879 -0.97 -16.07 15.11
CA THR A 879 0.24 -15.82 14.32
C THR A 879 1.01 -14.65 14.92
N CYS A 880 2.31 -14.78 15.10
CA CYS A 880 3.15 -13.71 15.65
C CYS A 880 3.30 -12.57 14.65
N TYR A 881 3.04 -11.35 15.09
CA TYR A 881 3.23 -10.13 14.32
C TYR A 881 4.18 -9.18 15.07
N PRO A 882 5.33 -8.80 14.48
CA PRO A 882 6.39 -8.07 15.19
C PRO A 882 6.02 -6.72 15.80
N ALA A 883 4.92 -6.11 15.37
CA ALA A 883 4.47 -4.81 15.86
C ALA A 883 3.07 -4.84 16.48
N LEU A 884 2.52 -6.01 16.78
CA LEU A 884 1.17 -6.13 17.31
C LEU A 884 1.19 -6.03 18.83
N GLU A 885 0.88 -4.87 19.39
CA GLU A 885 0.92 -4.62 20.84
C GLU A 885 0.02 -5.55 21.66
N SER A 886 -1.05 -6.09 21.09
CA SER A 886 -1.88 -7.11 21.77
C SER A 886 -1.13 -8.42 22.00
N GLN A 887 0.00 -8.64 21.31
CA GLN A 887 0.89 -9.80 21.46
C GLN A 887 2.12 -9.50 22.34
N MET A 888 2.32 -8.22 22.70
CA MET A 888 3.47 -7.79 23.47
C MET A 888 3.11 -7.67 24.96
N TRP A 889 3.95 -8.27 25.80
CA TRP A 889 3.75 -8.39 27.23
C TRP A 889 4.99 -7.95 27.99
N ASP A 890 4.89 -6.91 28.78
CA ASP A 890 5.98 -6.45 29.63
C ASP A 890 5.89 -7.06 31.03
N LEU A 891 6.97 -7.65 31.47
CA LEU A 891 7.06 -8.16 32.85
C LEU A 891 7.40 -6.99 33.78
N ASN A 892 6.40 -6.50 34.53
CA ASN A 892 6.59 -5.36 35.40
C ASN A 892 7.33 -5.74 36.73
N GLU A 893 7.67 -4.76 37.53
CA GLU A 893 8.41 -4.94 38.80
C GLU A 893 7.73 -5.87 39.80
N ASN A 894 6.40 -6.02 39.69
CA ASN A 894 5.61 -6.90 40.55
C ASN A 894 5.52 -8.35 40.05
N GLY A 895 6.22 -8.64 38.93
CA GLY A 895 6.16 -9.93 38.25
C GLY A 895 4.87 -10.17 37.48
N GLN A 896 4.18 -9.13 37.08
CA GLN A 896 2.96 -9.22 36.30
C GLN A 896 3.26 -8.99 34.81
N LEU A 897 2.63 -9.75 33.93
CA LEU A 897 2.70 -9.59 32.49
C LEU A 897 1.61 -8.60 32.06
N GLU A 898 2.02 -7.38 31.79
CA GLU A 898 1.17 -6.29 31.36
C GLU A 898 1.14 -6.25 29.84
N ASN A 899 -0.03 -6.28 29.24
CA ASN A 899 -0.21 -6.23 27.79
C ASN A 899 -0.09 -4.78 27.31
N ARG A 900 0.77 -4.53 26.32
CA ARG A 900 1.07 -3.17 25.83
C ARG A 900 -0.15 -2.46 25.26
N ALA A 901 -1.01 -3.17 24.53
CA ALA A 901 -2.20 -2.57 23.90
C ALA A 901 -3.24 -2.12 24.94
N SER A 902 -3.37 -2.81 26.07
CA SER A 902 -4.46 -2.59 27.00
C SER A 902 -4.02 -2.01 28.36
N GLY A 903 -2.74 -2.12 28.73
CA GLY A 903 -2.27 -1.83 30.09
C GLY A 903 -2.88 -2.75 31.16
N LEU A 904 -3.43 -3.90 30.76
CA LEU A 904 -4.04 -4.89 31.65
C LEU A 904 -3.15 -6.11 31.79
N CYS A 905 -3.25 -6.81 32.93
CA CYS A 905 -2.39 -7.92 33.26
C CYS A 905 -3.00 -9.28 32.86
N LEU A 906 -2.15 -10.20 32.37
CA LEU A 906 -2.49 -11.58 32.08
C LEU A 906 -2.93 -12.29 33.37
N THR A 907 -4.16 -12.76 33.42
CA THR A 907 -4.86 -13.19 34.65
C THR A 907 -5.53 -14.53 34.44
N ILE A 908 -5.48 -15.38 35.43
CA ILE A 908 -6.43 -16.52 35.53
C ILE A 908 -7.61 -16.04 36.40
N PRO A 909 -8.84 -16.01 35.84
CA PRO A 909 -10.02 -15.51 36.56
C PRO A 909 -10.20 -16.16 37.92
N ASP A 910 -10.64 -15.36 38.90
CA ASP A 910 -10.95 -15.77 40.26
C ASP A 910 -9.78 -16.40 41.05
N ASP A 911 -8.53 -16.18 40.63
CA ASP A 911 -7.34 -16.81 41.22
C ASP A 911 -7.51 -18.34 41.39
N THR A 912 -8.17 -18.98 40.43
CA THR A 912 -8.51 -20.42 40.55
C THR A 912 -7.34 -21.29 40.10
N THR A 913 -7.20 -22.44 40.78
CA THR A 913 -6.30 -23.53 40.37
C THR A 913 -7.00 -24.59 39.52
N ARG A 914 -8.24 -24.34 39.10
CA ARG A 914 -8.96 -25.25 38.21
C ARG A 914 -8.23 -25.36 36.87
N ASP A 915 -7.91 -26.57 36.50
CA ASP A 915 -7.22 -26.92 35.26
C ASP A 915 -8.01 -26.44 34.02
N ALA A 916 -7.32 -26.01 32.97
CA ALA A 916 -7.89 -25.49 31.73
C ALA A 916 -8.82 -24.26 31.92
N THR A 917 -8.56 -23.41 32.90
CA THR A 917 -9.23 -22.11 33.00
C THR A 917 -8.53 -21.15 32.08
N GLN A 918 -9.25 -20.63 31.09
CA GLN A 918 -8.69 -19.74 30.07
C GLN A 918 -8.19 -18.42 30.68
N ALA A 919 -7.01 -18.01 30.27
CA ALA A 919 -6.42 -16.75 30.68
C ALA A 919 -7.17 -15.57 30.04
N VAL A 920 -7.27 -14.48 30.77
CA VAL A 920 -7.88 -13.20 30.34
C VAL A 920 -6.96 -12.04 30.70
N ILE A 921 -7.26 -10.86 30.21
CA ILE A 921 -6.66 -9.61 30.72
C ILE A 921 -7.58 -8.98 31.76
N SER A 922 -7.02 -8.51 32.87
CA SER A 922 -7.74 -7.81 33.96
C SER A 922 -6.88 -6.69 34.53
N GLN A 923 -7.50 -5.77 35.27
CA GLN A 923 -6.76 -4.73 36.00
C GLN A 923 -5.63 -5.36 36.82
N CYS A 924 -4.42 -4.81 36.69
CA CYS A 924 -3.27 -5.28 37.46
C CYS A 924 -3.50 -5.11 38.95
N SER A 925 -3.30 -6.15 39.71
CA SER A 925 -3.58 -6.19 41.14
C SER A 925 -2.46 -6.87 41.92
N ASP A 926 -1.88 -6.16 42.86
CA ASP A 926 -0.81 -6.67 43.72
C ASP A 926 -1.31 -7.78 44.66
N THR A 927 -2.61 -7.98 44.76
CA THR A 927 -3.21 -9.05 45.59
C THR A 927 -3.53 -10.33 44.82
N SER A 928 -3.62 -10.27 43.47
CA SER A 928 -3.87 -11.43 42.63
C SER A 928 -2.62 -12.30 42.50
N LYS A 929 -2.74 -13.55 42.87
CA LYS A 929 -1.64 -14.51 42.70
C LYS A 929 -1.53 -15.04 41.28
N SER A 930 -2.65 -15.09 40.55
CA SER A 930 -2.65 -15.59 39.18
C SER A 930 -2.03 -14.62 38.19
N GLN A 931 -1.87 -13.34 38.56
CA GLN A 931 -1.20 -12.32 37.75
C GLN A 931 0.31 -12.29 37.93
N ARG A 932 0.85 -12.94 38.96
CA ARG A 932 2.30 -12.96 39.22
C ARG A 932 2.93 -14.13 38.50
N TRP A 933 3.62 -13.84 37.41
CA TRP A 933 4.27 -14.81 36.55
C TRP A 933 5.77 -14.87 36.82
N THR A 934 6.30 -16.06 36.91
CA THR A 934 7.74 -16.29 36.96
C THR A 934 8.15 -17.13 35.78
N LEU A 935 9.10 -16.63 35.01
CA LEU A 935 9.69 -17.39 33.93
C LEU A 935 10.86 -18.22 34.46
N THR A 936 10.77 -19.50 34.31
CA THR A 936 11.81 -20.45 34.77
C THR A 936 12.61 -20.91 33.57
N ASP A 937 13.86 -20.49 33.48
CA ASP A 937 14.78 -20.88 32.41
C ASP A 937 15.05 -22.39 32.45
N THR A 938 14.79 -23.05 31.33
CA THR A 938 15.07 -24.51 31.17
C THR A 938 16.12 -24.78 30.07
N SER A 939 16.77 -23.74 29.56
CA SER A 939 17.78 -23.88 28.49
C SER A 939 19.05 -24.61 28.89
N GLY A 940 19.18 -25.00 30.17
CA GLY A 940 20.33 -25.71 30.75
C GLY A 940 20.10 -27.17 31.17
N GLN A 941 18.91 -27.77 30.84
CA GLN A 941 18.64 -29.20 31.15
C GLN A 941 18.62 -30.08 29.94
#